data_83e4165d1fe39835d735c5842baea6d9
#
_entry.id   83e4165d1fe39835d735c5842baea6d9
#
_cell.length_a   1.000
_cell.length_b   1.000
_cell.length_c   1.000
_cell.angle_alpha   90.00
_cell.angle_beta   90.00
_cell.angle_gamma   90.00
#
_symmetry.space_group_name_H-M   'P 1'
#
loop_
_entity.id
_entity.type
_entity.pdbx_description
1 polymer ?
#
loop_
_entity_poly.entity_id
_entity_poly.type
_entity_poly.pdbx_seq_one_letter_code
_entity_poly.pdbx_strand_id
1 'polypeptide(L)'
;MPAKFMAARVPMATRPGDVNIDGLVNISDVAVMIDMLLNGSTSYSSNADVNLDGSVNISDVTEMIDMLLKGTNGYTYGKGLYDLNEIYQSMRTEGWTTTGNWHQSFGICAFNLMAELMGDDMIIGSMGSGWFWFDAAYNVKQRYNSTLWRSTDLWNAYYTWIANANYILEAAQSMTGPTSEQNYIKGQAYAIRAYSYFMLAQSFARTYKGHESDACVPLFTGLLFNGSTGAPRSKVSEVYAQIDADINQAVTLLNGTVQMVPDHIGYAVALGLRARIALVEEDWAKAYNSAVAAIAASGKDIMNVSDFIGMNDAYAGNVMWGADIPADQLRNWASLFAHMSTDKTYGATAPKQITKWLYAKVADNDTRRAWWKENTTGNGASDAMVQNKFDIIEGTEWGGDYIYMRVEEMYLTAAEAACRQGQTSVARQYLTNLMAKRVPGYSCTKTGNDLGTLTTVETGSLLEEILLQRRIELWGEDGRIYTIRRLRQGFERKSEDGWPSQLLLGSRSLEDPESYPWVLTIPLTEFKGNANMNINYDQNPLSDYVDAIFVAEGPQNVSFENAEYYLETASSSTRLDITLKRSSTQGTYSALVILNGENMDIGTGLVTFINGYSTATAQVTVSGMELGHTYTGTLTLSPADISNGTAPGRITSTNVTVVCENINPDGQNISFQTASQEMSVSDSEISGTSYSVPITLKRAVTSHSYRATLSIGDAQGNVALENSDVLFEAGQSTATTHVIFDQMQVGNTYTCTVNLSDADVATANPGLGGQITSTTVTLNFTEGEWVSAGTCTFVDYTWNDPEPYSAQNVPVKKNKGSNTYRIVSPLYAVYQGIISNPSTADWTFTLNADGTITPVEGLWDLDYWGYRGYYLSATYPSYCYVTRDGNTYDVYFILNQDGQLYQGGHIAFTWNR
;
A
#
# COMPACT_ATOMS: atom_id res chain seq x y z
N MET A 1 4.62 22.32 2.04
CA MET A 1 3.34 22.97 1.62
C MET A 1 2.31 22.55 2.62
N PRO A 2 1.44 23.45 3.14
CA PRO A 2 0.39 22.99 4.02
C PRO A 2 -0.32 21.85 3.31
N ALA A 3 -0.69 20.82 4.07
CA ALA A 3 -1.57 19.77 3.59
C ALA A 3 -2.86 20.48 3.12
N LYS A 4 -2.82 21.01 1.91
CA LYS A 4 -4.00 21.38 1.18
C LYS A 4 -4.77 20.08 1.10
N PHE A 5 -6.04 20.12 1.52
CA PHE A 5 -6.98 19.14 1.09
C PHE A 5 -6.38 18.28 -0.02
N MET A 6 -5.90 17.13 0.37
CA MET A 6 -5.83 16.01 -0.52
C MET A 6 -7.16 15.24 -0.42
N ALA A 7 -8.26 15.94 -0.59
CA ALA A 7 -9.14 15.52 -1.67
C ALA A 7 -8.18 15.41 -2.84
N ALA A 8 -7.80 14.20 -3.21
CA ALA A 8 -6.75 13.91 -4.15
C ALA A 8 -6.54 15.12 -5.04
N ARG A 9 -5.31 15.64 -5.16
CA ARG A 9 -5.04 16.42 -6.35
C ARG A 9 -5.40 15.47 -7.47
N VAL A 10 -6.66 15.60 -7.89
CA VAL A 10 -6.97 15.29 -9.25
C VAL A 10 -5.84 15.98 -9.99
N PRO A 11 -5.01 15.34 -10.81
CA PRO A 11 -4.40 16.07 -11.88
C PRO A 11 -5.59 16.87 -12.40
N MET A 12 -5.57 18.21 -12.31
CA MET A 12 -6.68 19.05 -12.79
C MET A 12 -7.02 18.47 -14.13
N ALA A 13 -8.24 17.93 -14.26
CA ALA A 13 -8.64 17.29 -15.49
C ALA A 13 -8.21 18.25 -16.56
N THR A 14 -7.27 17.83 -17.42
CA THR A 14 -6.55 18.72 -18.27
C THR A 14 -7.61 19.48 -19.05
N ARG A 15 -7.86 20.73 -18.70
CA ARG A 15 -8.89 21.53 -19.34
C ARG A 15 -8.32 21.96 -20.69
N PRO A 16 -8.76 21.41 -21.82
CA PRO A 16 -8.25 21.84 -23.10
C PRO A 16 -8.37 23.36 -23.21
N GLY A 17 -7.22 23.99 -23.45
CA GLY A 17 -7.13 25.43 -23.46
C GLY A 17 -6.66 26.09 -22.17
N ASP A 18 -6.64 25.42 -21.02
CA ASP A 18 -6.01 25.92 -19.79
C ASP A 18 -4.52 25.52 -19.79
N VAL A 19 -3.75 26.21 -20.60
CA VAL A 19 -2.35 25.86 -20.90
C VAL A 19 -1.42 26.25 -19.75
N ASN A 20 -1.75 27.32 -19.03
CA ASN A 20 -0.99 27.82 -17.88
C ASN A 20 -1.42 27.16 -16.54
N ILE A 21 -2.44 26.32 -16.57
CA ILE A 21 -2.95 25.54 -15.43
C ILE A 21 -3.42 26.44 -14.27
N ASP A 22 -3.99 27.61 -14.57
CA ASP A 22 -4.55 28.52 -13.56
C ASP A 22 -6.04 28.25 -13.26
N GLY A 23 -6.67 27.33 -13.99
CA GLY A 23 -8.06 26.95 -13.85
C GLY A 23 -9.03 27.75 -14.71
N LEU A 24 -8.54 28.67 -15.54
CA LEU A 24 -9.34 29.51 -16.44
C LEU A 24 -8.81 29.36 -17.86
N VAL A 25 -9.68 29.25 -18.84
CA VAL A 25 -9.32 29.39 -20.26
C VAL A 25 -9.56 30.82 -20.69
N ASN A 26 -8.50 31.56 -20.96
CA ASN A 26 -8.54 32.97 -21.28
C ASN A 26 -7.37 33.41 -22.17
N ILE A 27 -7.25 34.69 -22.44
CA ILE A 27 -6.21 35.23 -23.35
C ILE A 27 -4.77 34.97 -22.86
N SER A 28 -4.55 34.70 -21.55
CA SER A 28 -3.21 34.37 -21.07
C SER A 28 -2.76 32.98 -21.51
N ASP A 29 -3.68 32.04 -21.69
CA ASP A 29 -3.40 30.69 -22.19
C ASP A 29 -3.01 30.73 -23.68
N VAL A 30 -3.71 31.56 -24.45
CA VAL A 30 -3.36 31.83 -25.85
C VAL A 30 -1.94 32.36 -25.94
N ALA A 31 -1.59 33.32 -25.09
CA ALA A 31 -0.26 33.90 -25.05
C ALA A 31 0.82 32.87 -24.70
N VAL A 32 0.55 32.03 -23.71
CA VAL A 32 1.46 30.94 -23.29
C VAL A 32 1.63 29.92 -24.42
N MET A 33 0.55 29.53 -25.10
CA MET A 33 0.62 28.57 -26.21
C MET A 33 1.40 29.14 -27.40
N ILE A 34 1.18 30.41 -27.77
CA ILE A 34 1.94 31.10 -28.83
C ILE A 34 3.43 31.13 -28.45
N ASP A 35 3.76 31.46 -27.21
CA ASP A 35 5.15 31.52 -26.74
C ASP A 35 5.81 30.13 -26.80
N MET A 36 5.10 29.08 -26.39
CA MET A 36 5.56 27.68 -26.49
C MET A 36 5.85 27.26 -27.93
N LEU A 37 4.98 27.60 -28.87
CA LEU A 37 5.14 27.27 -30.28
C LEU A 37 6.30 28.06 -30.94
N LEU A 38 6.45 29.34 -30.61
CA LEU A 38 7.52 30.19 -31.14
C LEU A 38 8.89 29.77 -30.60
N ASN A 39 8.97 29.31 -29.37
CA ASN A 39 10.21 28.87 -28.74
C ASN A 39 10.58 27.40 -29.02
N GLY A 40 9.81 26.70 -29.86
CA GLY A 40 10.08 25.33 -30.27
C GLY A 40 10.04 24.33 -29.13
N SER A 41 9.15 24.50 -28.15
CA SER A 41 8.95 23.54 -27.06
C SER A 41 8.60 22.18 -27.64
N THR A 42 9.23 21.12 -27.14
CA THR A 42 8.95 19.72 -27.55
C THR A 42 8.11 18.98 -26.49
N SER A 43 7.80 19.63 -25.37
CA SER A 43 6.93 19.10 -24.33
C SER A 43 5.80 20.07 -24.07
N TYR A 44 4.61 19.68 -24.51
CA TYR A 44 3.37 20.43 -24.29
C TYR A 44 2.56 19.79 -23.17
N SER A 45 1.82 20.62 -22.42
CA SER A 45 0.78 20.05 -21.58
C SER A 45 -0.32 19.46 -22.48
N SER A 46 -0.97 18.38 -22.03
CA SER A 46 -2.13 17.80 -22.74
C SER A 46 -3.28 18.81 -22.96
N ASN A 47 -3.27 19.93 -22.23
CA ASN A 47 -4.22 21.04 -22.35
C ASN A 47 -3.99 21.89 -23.60
N ALA A 48 -2.83 21.79 -24.20
CA ALA A 48 -2.46 22.59 -25.36
C ALA A 48 -2.98 22.01 -26.70
N ASP A 49 -3.34 20.72 -26.73
CA ASP A 49 -4.07 20.09 -27.86
C ASP A 49 -5.56 20.38 -27.69
N VAL A 50 -5.98 21.55 -28.16
CA VAL A 50 -7.33 22.09 -27.93
C VAL A 50 -8.37 21.43 -28.84
N ASN A 51 -7.96 21.08 -30.06
CA ASN A 51 -8.83 20.44 -31.05
C ASN A 51 -8.80 18.91 -31.00
N LEU A 52 -7.96 18.34 -30.11
CA LEU A 52 -7.80 16.90 -29.86
C LEU A 52 -7.39 16.09 -31.10
N ASP A 53 -6.57 16.69 -31.98
CA ASP A 53 -6.06 15.99 -33.17
C ASP A 53 -4.73 15.24 -32.93
N GLY A 54 -4.23 15.27 -31.69
CA GLY A 54 -2.98 14.62 -31.26
C GLY A 54 -1.72 15.43 -31.54
N SER A 55 -1.83 16.69 -31.99
CA SER A 55 -0.71 17.53 -32.34
C SER A 55 -0.91 18.96 -31.84
N VAL A 56 0.00 19.49 -31.04
CA VAL A 56 -0.06 20.88 -30.60
C VAL A 56 0.60 21.80 -31.64
N ASN A 57 -0.21 22.64 -32.29
CA ASN A 57 0.22 23.51 -33.40
C ASN A 57 -0.65 24.78 -33.48
N ILE A 58 -0.51 25.55 -34.57
CA ILE A 58 -1.24 26.82 -34.78
C ILE A 58 -2.76 26.62 -34.89
N SER A 59 -3.24 25.43 -35.27
CA SER A 59 -4.70 25.17 -35.32
C SER A 59 -5.33 25.16 -33.92
N ASP A 60 -4.61 24.73 -32.90
CA ASP A 60 -5.04 24.78 -31.53
C ASP A 60 -5.16 26.21 -31.00
N VAL A 61 -4.19 27.05 -31.34
CA VAL A 61 -4.25 28.48 -31.05
C VAL A 61 -5.48 29.11 -31.73
N THR A 62 -5.76 28.73 -32.98
CA THR A 62 -6.90 29.23 -33.72
C THR A 62 -8.21 28.78 -33.11
N GLU A 63 -8.30 27.50 -32.74
CA GLU A 63 -9.47 26.94 -32.04
C GLU A 63 -9.71 27.61 -30.66
N MET A 64 -8.64 27.84 -29.89
CA MET A 64 -8.75 28.52 -28.60
C MET A 64 -9.19 29.98 -28.78
N ILE A 65 -8.66 30.71 -29.76
CA ILE A 65 -9.10 32.07 -30.06
C ILE A 65 -10.58 32.07 -30.51
N ASP A 66 -10.99 31.12 -31.33
CA ASP A 66 -12.38 30.96 -31.80
C ASP A 66 -13.32 30.67 -30.63
N MET A 67 -12.91 29.80 -29.69
CA MET A 67 -13.63 29.53 -28.44
C MET A 67 -13.82 30.80 -27.58
N LEU A 68 -12.77 31.62 -27.47
CA LEU A 68 -12.82 32.87 -26.67
C LEU A 68 -13.67 33.96 -27.33
N LEU A 69 -13.57 34.09 -28.67
CA LEU A 69 -14.33 35.10 -29.44
C LEU A 69 -15.81 34.77 -29.55
N LYS A 70 -16.17 33.49 -29.68
CA LYS A 70 -17.56 33.05 -29.80
C LYS A 70 -18.25 32.99 -28.44
N GLY A 71 -17.53 33.17 -27.33
CA GLY A 71 -18.05 32.96 -25.99
C GLY A 71 -18.50 31.52 -25.72
N THR A 72 -18.03 30.57 -26.53
CA THR A 72 -18.37 29.15 -26.45
C THR A 72 -17.44 28.47 -25.42
N ASN A 73 -17.40 28.97 -24.19
CA ASN A 73 -16.95 28.21 -23.01
C ASN A 73 -17.99 27.11 -22.67
N GLY A 74 -18.74 26.65 -23.66
CA GLY A 74 -19.74 25.62 -23.47
C GLY A 74 -19.10 24.24 -23.35
N TYR A 75 -19.43 23.54 -22.26
CA TYR A 75 -19.06 22.14 -22.10
C TYR A 75 -19.69 21.30 -23.22
N THR A 76 -18.87 20.65 -24.03
CA THR A 76 -19.32 19.89 -25.22
C THR A 76 -19.48 18.41 -24.89
N TYR A 77 -20.16 17.66 -25.77
CA TYR A 77 -20.26 16.21 -25.65
C TYR A 77 -18.89 15.51 -25.70
N GLY A 78 -18.04 15.93 -26.64
CA GLY A 78 -16.67 15.40 -26.76
C GLY A 78 -15.84 15.63 -25.50
N LYS A 79 -15.91 16.84 -24.90
CA LYS A 79 -15.25 17.11 -23.63
C LYS A 79 -15.82 16.27 -22.49
N GLY A 80 -17.14 16.09 -22.45
CA GLY A 80 -17.77 15.23 -21.45
C GLY A 80 -17.36 13.77 -21.57
N LEU A 81 -17.21 13.25 -22.79
CA LEU A 81 -16.69 11.91 -23.02
C LEU A 81 -15.23 11.79 -22.57
N TYR A 82 -14.41 12.78 -22.88
CA TYR A 82 -13.02 12.81 -22.46
C TYR A 82 -12.92 12.76 -20.92
N ASP A 83 -13.62 13.61 -20.19
CA ASP A 83 -13.61 13.66 -18.75
C ASP A 83 -14.11 12.35 -18.10
N LEU A 84 -15.13 11.72 -18.71
CA LEU A 84 -15.59 10.40 -18.27
C LEU A 84 -14.54 9.32 -18.50
N ASN A 85 -13.88 9.31 -19.66
CA ASN A 85 -12.85 8.33 -19.97
C ASN A 85 -11.66 8.42 -19.01
N GLU A 86 -11.26 9.62 -18.60
CA GLU A 86 -10.24 9.82 -17.55
C GLU A 86 -10.65 9.18 -16.22
N ILE A 87 -11.92 9.30 -15.83
CA ILE A 87 -12.42 8.63 -14.62
C ILE A 87 -12.36 7.11 -14.80
N TYR A 88 -12.90 6.57 -15.90
CA TYR A 88 -12.91 5.12 -16.14
C TYR A 88 -11.51 4.53 -16.25
N GLN A 89 -10.59 5.24 -16.91
CA GLN A 89 -9.19 4.83 -16.94
C GLN A 89 -8.59 4.77 -15.53
N SER A 90 -8.87 5.78 -14.70
CA SER A 90 -8.37 5.81 -13.32
C SER A 90 -8.98 4.71 -12.44
N MET A 91 -10.16 4.17 -12.78
CA MET A 91 -10.79 3.05 -12.06
C MET A 91 -10.09 1.70 -12.28
N ARG A 92 -9.21 1.59 -13.27
CA ARG A 92 -8.48 0.37 -13.64
C ARG A 92 -6.97 0.47 -13.53
N THR A 93 -6.44 1.66 -13.23
CA THR A 93 -4.99 1.91 -13.18
C THR A 93 -4.46 2.00 -11.77
N GLU A 94 -3.14 1.91 -11.64
CA GLU A 94 -2.39 2.20 -10.42
C GLU A 94 -2.26 3.71 -10.19
N GLY A 95 -1.78 4.09 -8.99
CA GLY A 95 -1.43 5.48 -8.70
C GLY A 95 -2.17 6.10 -7.53
N TRP A 96 -2.99 5.34 -6.84
CA TRP A 96 -3.73 5.78 -5.65
C TRP A 96 -2.88 5.74 -4.38
N THR A 97 -1.80 4.98 -4.39
CA THR A 97 -0.86 4.86 -3.26
C THR A 97 0.38 5.73 -3.46
N THR A 98 0.86 6.33 -2.38
CA THR A 98 2.10 7.13 -2.34
C THR A 98 3.29 6.36 -1.77
N THR A 99 3.13 5.08 -1.43
CA THR A 99 4.08 4.34 -0.58
C THR A 99 4.82 3.19 -1.27
N GLY A 100 4.84 3.11 -2.58
CA GLY A 100 5.49 2.00 -3.29
C GLY A 100 4.72 0.67 -3.27
N ASN A 101 3.50 0.64 -2.71
CA ASN A 101 2.63 -0.56 -2.72
C ASN A 101 1.81 -0.68 -4.01
N TRP A 102 2.28 -0.09 -5.10
CA TRP A 102 1.56 0.01 -6.36
C TRP A 102 1.23 -1.37 -6.98
N HIS A 103 1.99 -2.43 -6.68
CA HIS A 103 1.71 -3.79 -7.17
C HIS A 103 0.37 -4.36 -6.70
N GLN A 104 -0.22 -3.83 -5.64
CA GLN A 104 -1.56 -4.21 -5.15
C GLN A 104 -2.55 -3.04 -5.23
N SER A 105 -2.29 -2.07 -6.12
CA SER A 105 -3.14 -0.93 -6.40
C SER A 105 -3.40 -0.88 -7.91
N PHE A 106 -4.47 -1.53 -8.35
CA PHE A 106 -4.92 -1.61 -9.74
C PHE A 106 -6.44 -1.33 -9.84
N GLY A 107 -6.87 -0.31 -9.14
CA GLY A 107 -8.24 0.21 -9.18
C GLY A 107 -9.27 -0.73 -8.54
N ILE A 108 -10.47 -0.77 -9.11
CA ILE A 108 -11.64 -1.49 -8.56
C ILE A 108 -11.31 -2.96 -8.28
N CYS A 109 -10.59 -3.65 -9.18
CA CYS A 109 -10.27 -5.06 -8.99
C CYS A 109 -9.34 -5.30 -7.79
N ALA A 110 -8.45 -4.37 -7.46
CA ALA A 110 -7.64 -4.47 -6.25
C ALA A 110 -8.50 -4.37 -4.98
N PHE A 111 -9.47 -3.46 -4.97
CA PHE A 111 -10.39 -3.27 -3.84
C PHE A 111 -11.32 -4.48 -3.67
N ASN A 112 -11.80 -5.03 -4.79
CA ASN A 112 -12.62 -6.26 -4.76
C ASN A 112 -11.80 -7.46 -4.27
N LEU A 113 -10.56 -7.65 -4.76
CA LEU A 113 -9.69 -8.74 -4.31
C LEU A 113 -9.37 -8.63 -2.80
N MET A 114 -9.13 -7.42 -2.30
CA MET A 114 -9.01 -7.17 -0.86
C MET A 114 -10.29 -7.66 -0.13
N ALA A 115 -11.45 -7.23 -0.59
CA ALA A 115 -12.74 -7.56 0.04
C ALA A 115 -13.08 -9.07 -0.05
N GLU A 116 -12.65 -9.75 -1.11
CA GLU A 116 -12.73 -11.22 -1.20
C GLU A 116 -11.87 -11.90 -0.14
N LEU A 117 -10.61 -11.50 -0.04
CA LEU A 117 -9.64 -12.08 0.90
C LEU A 117 -9.96 -11.76 2.36
N MET A 118 -10.73 -10.71 2.62
CA MET A 118 -11.29 -10.41 3.94
C MET A 118 -12.45 -11.34 4.31
N GLY A 119 -13.03 -12.06 3.38
CA GLY A 119 -14.12 -13.01 3.59
C GLY A 119 -13.67 -14.39 4.07
N ASP A 120 -14.54 -15.38 3.84
CA ASP A 120 -14.42 -16.77 4.28
C ASP A 120 -14.34 -17.78 3.14
N ASP A 121 -14.36 -17.38 1.87
CA ASP A 121 -14.41 -18.29 0.71
C ASP A 121 -13.09 -18.40 -0.06
N MET A 122 -12.28 -17.32 -0.04
CA MET A 122 -11.00 -17.26 -0.74
C MET A 122 -9.84 -17.22 0.25
N ILE A 123 -8.96 -18.21 0.14
CA ILE A 123 -7.73 -18.29 0.92
C ILE A 123 -6.59 -17.72 0.09
N ILE A 124 -5.74 -16.91 0.69
CA ILE A 124 -4.38 -16.68 0.18
C ILE A 124 -3.46 -17.73 0.79
N GLY A 125 -2.94 -18.61 -0.03
CA GLY A 125 -2.31 -19.86 0.43
C GLY A 125 -1.01 -19.67 1.17
N SER A 126 -0.26 -18.61 0.89
CA SER A 126 0.98 -18.29 1.56
C SER A 126 1.20 -16.77 1.57
N MET A 127 2.16 -16.31 2.38
CA MET A 127 2.48 -14.90 2.46
C MET A 127 3.12 -14.38 1.15
N GLY A 128 3.95 -15.19 0.47
CA GLY A 128 4.67 -14.76 -0.72
C GLY A 128 5.41 -13.45 -0.50
N SER A 129 5.22 -12.50 -1.40
CA SER A 129 5.76 -11.12 -1.28
C SER A 129 4.96 -10.22 -0.31
N GLY A 130 4.00 -10.76 0.41
CA GLY A 130 3.14 -10.03 1.36
C GLY A 130 1.97 -9.29 0.72
N TRP A 131 1.85 -9.27 -0.60
CA TRP A 131 0.76 -8.58 -1.30
C TRP A 131 -0.59 -9.19 -0.97
N PHE A 132 -1.53 -8.37 -0.51
CA PHE A 132 -2.87 -8.76 -0.03
C PHE A 132 -2.89 -9.69 1.22
N TRP A 133 -1.74 -10.21 1.66
CA TRP A 133 -1.66 -11.03 2.86
C TRP A 133 -2.20 -10.30 4.09
N PHE A 134 -1.83 -9.06 4.21
CA PHE A 134 -2.18 -8.23 5.34
C PHE A 134 -3.64 -7.79 5.33
N ASP A 135 -4.26 -7.72 4.15
CA ASP A 135 -5.69 -7.50 4.01
C ASP A 135 -6.45 -8.75 4.50
N ALA A 136 -5.98 -9.93 4.15
CA ALA A 136 -6.54 -11.21 4.60
C ALA A 136 -6.33 -11.45 6.11
N ALA A 137 -5.23 -10.95 6.67
CA ALA A 137 -4.81 -11.30 8.02
C ALA A 137 -5.65 -10.67 9.13
N TYR A 138 -6.34 -9.55 8.93
CA TYR A 138 -7.05 -8.77 9.99
C TYR A 138 -6.26 -8.55 11.29
N ASN A 139 -5.10 -9.17 11.50
CA ASN A 139 -4.23 -8.89 12.65
C ASN A 139 -3.67 -7.48 12.67
N VAL A 140 -4.28 -6.69 12.08
CA VAL A 140 -4.09 -5.58 11.31
C VAL A 140 -4.89 -4.40 11.81
N LYS A 141 -5.36 -4.43 13.05
CA LYS A 141 -5.68 -3.20 13.76
C LYS A 141 -4.55 -2.18 13.64
N GLN A 142 -3.31 -2.66 13.62
CA GLN A 142 -2.13 -1.85 13.36
C GLN A 142 -2.02 -1.42 11.89
N ARG A 143 -2.64 -2.12 10.95
CA ARG A 143 -2.54 -1.86 9.51
C ARG A 143 -3.78 -1.22 8.90
N TYR A 144 -4.93 -1.31 9.56
CA TYR A 144 -6.13 -0.54 9.24
C TYR A 144 -6.29 0.72 10.09
N ASN A 145 -5.23 1.14 10.78
CA ASN A 145 -5.24 2.43 11.44
C ASN A 145 -5.17 3.57 10.40
N SER A 146 -5.50 4.76 10.84
CA SER A 146 -5.60 5.94 9.97
C SER A 146 -4.31 6.36 9.26
N THR A 147 -3.18 5.71 9.56
CA THR A 147 -1.88 5.99 8.94
C THR A 147 -1.57 5.07 7.78
N LEU A 148 -2.40 4.06 7.52
CA LEU A 148 -2.10 3.05 6.53
C LEU A 148 -2.55 3.41 5.12
N TRP A 149 -1.73 2.94 4.19
CA TRP A 149 -1.92 3.19 2.77
C TRP A 149 -3.24 2.60 2.23
N ARG A 150 -3.73 1.44 2.71
CA ARG A 150 -4.93 0.81 2.17
C ARG A 150 -6.19 1.64 2.40
N SER A 151 -6.41 2.15 3.60
CA SER A 151 -7.52 3.06 3.87
C SER A 151 -7.40 4.34 3.05
N THR A 152 -6.19 4.88 2.94
CA THR A 152 -5.91 6.08 2.15
C THR A 152 -6.13 5.84 0.66
N ASP A 153 -5.75 4.68 0.15
CA ASP A 153 -5.88 4.29 -1.26
C ASP A 153 -7.36 4.27 -1.68
N LEU A 154 -8.22 3.55 -0.93
CA LEU A 154 -9.66 3.52 -1.19
C LEU A 154 -10.30 4.90 -1.06
N TRP A 155 -10.00 5.62 0.03
CA TRP A 155 -10.56 6.93 0.29
C TRP A 155 -10.24 7.90 -0.84
N ASN A 156 -8.98 7.99 -1.22
CA ASN A 156 -8.53 8.87 -2.28
C ASN A 156 -9.15 8.51 -3.64
N ALA A 157 -9.20 7.22 -3.99
CA ALA A 157 -9.78 6.79 -5.25
C ALA A 157 -11.25 7.24 -5.38
N TYR A 158 -12.09 6.82 -4.43
CA TYR A 158 -13.51 7.10 -4.51
C TYR A 158 -13.84 8.60 -4.39
N TYR A 159 -13.16 9.35 -3.50
CA TYR A 159 -13.37 10.79 -3.43
C TYR A 159 -12.85 11.55 -4.66
N THR A 160 -11.82 11.05 -5.33
CA THR A 160 -11.39 11.59 -6.61
C THR A 160 -12.46 11.40 -7.68
N TRP A 161 -13.05 10.21 -7.77
CA TRP A 161 -14.11 9.94 -8.73
C TRP A 161 -15.36 10.75 -8.42
N ILE A 162 -15.71 10.97 -7.14
CA ILE A 162 -16.79 11.86 -6.71
C ILE A 162 -16.51 13.31 -7.15
N ALA A 163 -15.30 13.81 -6.90
CA ALA A 163 -14.92 15.18 -7.25
C ALA A 163 -14.98 15.41 -8.77
N ASN A 164 -14.50 14.46 -9.57
CA ASN A 164 -14.58 14.53 -11.02
C ASN A 164 -16.02 14.40 -11.52
N ALA A 165 -16.84 13.54 -10.92
CA ALA A 165 -18.27 13.45 -11.26
C ALA A 165 -18.99 14.76 -10.92
N ASN A 166 -18.70 15.40 -9.80
CA ASN A 166 -19.25 16.71 -9.45
C ASN A 166 -18.83 17.79 -10.47
N TYR A 167 -17.56 17.77 -10.90
CA TYR A 167 -17.09 18.67 -11.96
C TYR A 167 -17.88 18.48 -13.25
N ILE A 168 -18.04 17.23 -13.72
CA ILE A 168 -18.81 16.93 -14.94
C ILE A 168 -20.26 17.39 -14.79
N LEU A 169 -20.90 17.12 -13.66
CA LEU A 169 -22.29 17.53 -13.41
C LEU A 169 -22.47 19.04 -13.42
N GLU A 170 -21.52 19.79 -12.85
CA GLU A 170 -21.55 21.25 -12.88
C GLU A 170 -21.29 21.79 -14.29
N ALA A 171 -20.25 21.33 -14.95
CA ALA A 171 -19.89 21.74 -16.29
C ALA A 171 -21.00 21.44 -17.31
N ALA A 172 -21.62 20.27 -17.18
CA ALA A 172 -22.70 19.83 -18.05
C ALA A 172 -24.01 20.61 -17.89
N GLN A 173 -24.14 21.52 -16.92
CA GLN A 173 -25.26 22.45 -16.86
C GLN A 173 -25.30 23.41 -18.04
N SER A 174 -24.11 23.81 -18.53
CA SER A 174 -23.94 24.68 -19.69
C SER A 174 -23.92 23.92 -21.02
N MET A 175 -24.02 22.58 -20.99
CA MET A 175 -23.87 21.74 -22.19
C MET A 175 -25.01 21.97 -23.14
N THR A 176 -24.65 22.21 -24.40
CA THR A 176 -25.59 22.34 -25.53
C THR A 176 -25.55 21.11 -26.42
N GLY A 177 -26.50 20.93 -27.35
CA GLY A 177 -26.57 19.79 -28.24
C GLY A 177 -27.73 18.85 -27.95
N PRO A 178 -27.78 17.66 -28.57
CA PRO A 178 -28.85 16.69 -28.39
C PRO A 178 -29.07 16.29 -26.93
N THR A 179 -30.33 16.20 -26.52
CA THR A 179 -30.69 15.80 -25.12
C THR A 179 -30.15 14.41 -24.80
N SER A 180 -30.07 13.50 -25.75
CA SER A 180 -29.48 12.16 -25.55
C SER A 180 -28.02 12.20 -25.16
N GLU A 181 -27.22 13.09 -25.77
CA GLU A 181 -25.81 13.28 -25.45
C GLU A 181 -25.62 13.89 -24.05
N GLN A 182 -26.41 14.93 -23.75
CA GLN A 182 -26.42 15.54 -22.38
C GLN A 182 -26.82 14.50 -21.33
N ASN A 183 -27.85 13.71 -21.61
CA ASN A 183 -28.30 12.66 -20.70
C ASN A 183 -27.24 11.56 -20.49
N TYR A 184 -26.52 11.20 -21.55
CA TYR A 184 -25.46 10.22 -21.49
C TYR A 184 -24.34 10.66 -20.55
N ILE A 185 -23.83 11.89 -20.71
CA ILE A 185 -22.75 12.42 -19.85
C ILE A 185 -23.21 12.56 -18.39
N LYS A 186 -24.34 13.24 -18.16
CA LYS A 186 -24.88 13.46 -16.81
C LYS A 186 -25.23 12.14 -16.12
N GLY A 187 -25.86 11.22 -16.86
CA GLY A 187 -26.27 9.92 -16.34
C GLY A 187 -25.10 9.08 -15.84
N GLN A 188 -23.98 9.05 -16.57
CA GLN A 188 -22.78 8.37 -16.14
C GLN A 188 -22.13 9.04 -14.94
N ALA A 189 -22.02 10.37 -14.91
CA ALA A 189 -21.46 11.09 -13.77
C ALA A 189 -22.26 10.83 -12.47
N TYR A 190 -23.59 10.82 -12.54
CA TYR A 190 -24.44 10.41 -11.42
C TYR A 190 -24.20 8.97 -10.99
N ALA A 191 -24.08 8.04 -11.96
CA ALA A 191 -23.81 6.63 -11.64
C ALA A 191 -22.45 6.42 -10.99
N ILE A 192 -21.40 7.11 -11.48
CA ILE A 192 -20.04 7.09 -10.87
C ILE A 192 -20.09 7.61 -9.44
N ARG A 193 -20.78 8.72 -9.18
CA ARG A 193 -20.89 9.28 -7.84
C ARG A 193 -21.67 8.35 -6.90
N ALA A 194 -22.77 7.79 -7.35
CA ALA A 194 -23.53 6.79 -6.60
C ALA A 194 -22.68 5.56 -6.25
N TYR A 195 -21.97 4.99 -7.22
CA TYR A 195 -21.08 3.85 -7.00
C TYR A 195 -19.96 4.17 -6.00
N SER A 196 -19.34 5.33 -6.15
CA SER A 196 -18.24 5.74 -5.28
C SER A 196 -18.70 5.92 -3.83
N TYR A 197 -19.83 6.59 -3.59
CA TYR A 197 -20.40 6.70 -2.23
C TYR A 197 -20.85 5.35 -1.68
N PHE A 198 -21.42 4.49 -2.51
CA PHE A 198 -21.81 3.14 -2.11
C PHE A 198 -20.62 2.33 -1.61
N MET A 199 -19.50 2.36 -2.32
CA MET A 199 -18.27 1.65 -1.92
C MET A 199 -17.60 2.28 -0.70
N LEU A 200 -17.60 3.62 -0.57
CA LEU A 200 -17.16 4.31 0.64
C LEU A 200 -17.99 3.91 1.85
N ALA A 201 -19.32 3.90 1.72
CA ALA A 201 -20.22 3.51 2.80
C ALA A 201 -19.96 2.05 3.24
N GLN A 202 -19.80 1.13 2.28
CA GLN A 202 -19.49 -0.27 2.59
C GLN A 202 -18.11 -0.44 3.23
N SER A 203 -17.13 0.39 2.90
CA SER A 203 -15.75 0.26 3.40
C SER A 203 -15.54 0.95 4.75
N PHE A 204 -16.17 2.12 4.98
CA PHE A 204 -15.90 3.01 6.11
C PHE A 204 -17.07 3.16 7.10
N ALA A 205 -18.17 2.46 6.89
CA ALA A 205 -19.29 2.41 7.83
C ALA A 205 -19.78 0.98 8.02
N ARG A 206 -20.56 0.75 9.08
CA ARG A 206 -21.29 -0.50 9.24
C ARG A 206 -22.37 -0.65 8.16
N THR A 207 -22.91 -1.88 7.96
CA THR A 207 -23.93 -2.10 6.93
C THR A 207 -25.15 -1.18 7.15
N TYR A 208 -25.92 -0.94 6.08
CA TYR A 208 -27.03 0.00 6.13
C TYR A 208 -28.06 -0.37 7.20
N LYS A 209 -28.56 -1.61 7.14
CA LYS A 209 -29.69 -2.05 7.96
C LYS A 209 -29.32 -2.21 9.43
N GLY A 210 -30.00 -1.44 10.29
CA GLY A 210 -29.73 -1.40 11.72
C GLY A 210 -28.73 -0.32 12.14
N HIS A 211 -28.09 0.35 11.17
CA HIS A 211 -27.05 1.36 11.40
C HIS A 211 -27.32 2.69 10.70
N GLU A 212 -28.57 2.95 10.35
CA GLU A 212 -29.00 4.13 9.58
C GLU A 212 -28.63 5.46 10.26
N SER A 213 -28.52 5.46 11.59
CA SER A 213 -28.12 6.64 12.37
C SER A 213 -26.62 6.78 12.61
N ASP A 214 -25.83 5.77 12.26
CA ASP A 214 -24.39 5.79 12.51
C ASP A 214 -23.68 6.78 11.60
N ALA A 215 -22.49 7.23 12.03
CA ALA A 215 -21.62 8.07 11.22
C ALA A 215 -21.04 7.27 10.04
N CYS A 216 -21.21 7.81 8.83
CA CYS A 216 -20.69 7.25 7.59
C CYS A 216 -19.48 8.06 7.10
N VAL A 217 -19.60 8.73 6.00
CA VAL A 217 -18.54 9.53 5.35
C VAL A 217 -19.03 10.93 5.03
N PRO A 218 -18.15 11.92 4.85
CA PRO A 218 -18.53 13.25 4.39
C PRO A 218 -19.19 13.22 3.02
N LEU A 219 -20.27 14.03 2.85
CA LEU A 219 -20.96 14.18 1.56
C LEU A 219 -20.52 15.46 0.86
N PHE A 220 -20.12 15.32 -0.41
CA PHE A 220 -19.79 16.42 -1.32
C PHE A 220 -20.54 16.22 -2.63
N THR A 221 -21.52 17.06 -2.90
CA THR A 221 -22.38 16.97 -4.09
C THR A 221 -22.18 18.13 -5.06
N GLY A 222 -21.22 18.99 -4.80
CA GLY A 222 -20.84 20.14 -5.63
C GLY A 222 -19.33 20.31 -5.68
N LEU A 223 -18.86 21.35 -6.37
CA LEU A 223 -17.45 21.68 -6.48
C LEU A 223 -16.86 22.11 -5.13
N LEU A 224 -15.67 21.63 -4.84
CA LEU A 224 -14.87 22.12 -3.73
C LEU A 224 -13.87 23.14 -4.25
N PHE A 225 -13.76 24.28 -3.56
CA PHE A 225 -12.87 25.38 -3.91
C PHE A 225 -11.71 25.47 -2.93
N ASN A 226 -10.64 26.16 -3.33
CA ASN A 226 -9.56 26.52 -2.42
C ASN A 226 -10.14 27.29 -1.22
N GLY A 227 -9.89 26.78 0.00
CA GLY A 227 -10.45 27.35 1.23
C GLY A 227 -11.74 26.68 1.73
N SER A 228 -12.25 25.65 1.03
CA SER A 228 -13.28 24.78 1.58
C SER A 228 -12.76 24.11 2.86
N THR A 229 -13.57 24.10 3.92
CA THR A 229 -13.20 23.60 5.25
C THR A 229 -13.53 22.11 5.44
N GLY A 230 -13.99 21.43 4.39
CA GLY A 230 -14.48 20.05 4.48
C GLY A 230 -15.92 19.96 4.97
N ALA A 231 -16.38 18.76 5.29
CA ALA A 231 -17.69 18.48 5.85
C ALA A 231 -17.57 17.46 6.99
N PRO A 232 -18.49 17.46 7.97
CA PRO A 232 -18.56 16.41 8.96
C PRO A 232 -18.98 15.08 8.32
N ARG A 233 -18.80 13.99 9.04
CA ARG A 233 -19.38 12.70 8.64
C ARG A 233 -20.91 12.81 8.61
N SER A 234 -21.50 12.42 7.50
CA SER A 234 -22.95 12.27 7.38
C SER A 234 -23.41 10.95 7.98
N LYS A 235 -24.69 10.82 8.27
CA LYS A 235 -25.24 9.53 8.70
C LYS A 235 -25.27 8.52 7.55
N VAL A 236 -25.27 7.25 7.88
CA VAL A 236 -25.45 6.16 6.90
C VAL A 236 -26.70 6.40 6.07
N SER A 237 -27.85 6.73 6.70
CA SER A 237 -29.11 7.03 5.99
C SER A 237 -29.02 8.23 5.05
N GLU A 238 -28.26 9.26 5.39
CA GLU A 238 -28.07 10.43 4.54
C GLU A 238 -27.21 10.13 3.31
N VAL A 239 -26.15 9.33 3.52
CA VAL A 239 -25.29 8.89 2.42
C VAL A 239 -26.06 7.98 1.47
N TYR A 240 -26.83 7.01 1.97
CA TYR A 240 -27.66 6.16 1.12
C TYR A 240 -28.78 6.91 0.43
N ALA A 241 -29.37 7.93 1.06
CA ALA A 241 -30.33 8.81 0.40
C ALA A 241 -29.71 9.55 -0.80
N GLN A 242 -28.44 9.98 -0.69
CA GLN A 242 -27.71 10.59 -1.80
C GLN A 242 -27.37 9.55 -2.88
N ILE A 243 -26.94 8.35 -2.49
CA ILE A 243 -26.68 7.23 -3.41
C ILE A 243 -27.94 6.91 -4.20
N ASP A 244 -29.10 6.83 -3.54
CA ASP A 244 -30.37 6.55 -4.20
C ASP A 244 -30.80 7.67 -5.13
N ALA A 245 -30.64 8.93 -4.72
CA ALA A 245 -30.93 10.06 -5.57
C ALA A 245 -30.09 10.03 -6.87
N ASP A 246 -28.81 9.77 -6.74
CA ASP A 246 -27.88 9.72 -7.86
C ASP A 246 -28.14 8.53 -8.79
N ILE A 247 -28.31 7.31 -8.23
CA ILE A 247 -28.52 6.13 -9.08
C ILE A 247 -29.90 6.17 -9.78
N ASN A 248 -30.92 6.71 -9.15
CA ASN A 248 -32.23 6.89 -9.79
C ASN A 248 -32.16 7.95 -10.90
N GLN A 249 -31.38 9.02 -10.69
CA GLN A 249 -31.15 10.03 -11.72
C GLN A 249 -30.36 9.42 -12.91
N ALA A 250 -29.34 8.62 -12.61
CA ALA A 250 -28.57 7.90 -13.63
C ALA A 250 -29.46 6.98 -14.47
N VAL A 251 -30.26 6.13 -13.80
CA VAL A 251 -31.23 5.24 -14.50
C VAL A 251 -32.20 6.02 -15.38
N THR A 252 -32.67 7.18 -14.91
CA THR A 252 -33.59 8.02 -15.69
C THR A 252 -32.92 8.61 -16.93
N LEU A 253 -31.73 9.16 -16.78
CA LEU A 253 -31.00 9.83 -17.84
C LEU A 253 -30.46 8.86 -18.90
N LEU A 254 -29.96 7.70 -18.45
CA LEU A 254 -29.37 6.67 -19.33
C LEU A 254 -30.43 5.85 -20.08
N ASN A 255 -31.69 5.91 -19.69
CA ASN A 255 -32.75 5.19 -20.38
C ASN A 255 -32.87 5.66 -21.84
N GLY A 256 -32.74 4.73 -22.79
CA GLY A 256 -32.74 4.99 -24.21
C GLY A 256 -31.41 5.46 -24.79
N THR A 257 -30.35 5.56 -23.98
CA THR A 257 -28.99 5.76 -24.48
C THR A 257 -28.31 4.41 -24.78
N VAL A 258 -27.28 4.43 -25.61
CA VAL A 258 -26.49 3.24 -25.96
C VAL A 258 -25.16 3.27 -25.19
N GLN A 259 -24.82 2.20 -24.50
CA GLN A 259 -23.49 2.03 -23.92
C GLN A 259 -22.44 1.93 -25.01
N MET A 260 -21.48 2.84 -25.07
CA MET A 260 -20.53 2.96 -26.16
C MET A 260 -19.40 1.92 -26.08
N VAL A 261 -18.87 1.69 -24.86
CA VAL A 261 -17.77 0.78 -24.57
C VAL A 261 -18.05 0.03 -23.26
N PRO A 262 -17.44 -1.13 -23.02
CA PRO A 262 -17.64 -1.90 -21.78
C PRO A 262 -17.33 -1.14 -20.49
N ASP A 263 -16.40 -0.20 -20.52
CA ASP A 263 -15.99 0.63 -19.38
C ASP A 263 -17.12 1.54 -18.87
N HIS A 264 -17.96 2.02 -19.78
CA HIS A 264 -19.00 3.00 -19.46
C HIS A 264 -20.17 2.38 -18.72
N ILE A 265 -20.72 3.11 -17.76
CA ILE A 265 -21.95 2.71 -17.08
C ILE A 265 -23.14 3.04 -17.99
N GLY A 266 -23.64 2.05 -18.73
CA GLY A 266 -24.86 2.17 -19.52
C GLY A 266 -26.12 1.98 -18.66
N TYR A 267 -27.31 2.06 -19.32
CA TYR A 267 -28.61 1.91 -18.65
C TYR A 267 -28.74 0.60 -17.87
N ALA A 268 -28.36 -0.52 -18.48
CA ALA A 268 -28.41 -1.84 -17.84
C ALA A 268 -27.47 -1.93 -16.63
N VAL A 269 -26.28 -1.35 -16.73
CA VAL A 269 -25.30 -1.31 -15.62
C VAL A 269 -25.82 -0.45 -14.46
N ALA A 270 -26.40 0.73 -14.75
CA ALA A 270 -27.01 1.60 -13.74
C ALA A 270 -28.16 0.88 -13.01
N LEU A 271 -28.98 0.10 -13.71
CA LEU A 271 -29.99 -0.76 -13.10
C LEU A 271 -29.37 -1.85 -12.22
N GLY A 272 -28.27 -2.47 -12.66
CA GLY A 272 -27.53 -3.46 -11.89
C GLY A 272 -26.92 -2.88 -10.61
N LEU A 273 -26.33 -1.68 -10.69
CA LEU A 273 -25.84 -0.96 -9.51
C LEU A 273 -26.97 -0.62 -8.54
N ARG A 274 -28.12 -0.17 -9.04
CA ARG A 274 -29.30 0.04 -8.22
C ARG A 274 -29.80 -1.24 -7.53
N ALA A 275 -29.68 -2.38 -8.21
CA ALA A 275 -30.00 -3.67 -7.60
C ALA A 275 -29.01 -4.04 -6.47
N ARG A 276 -27.70 -3.82 -6.65
CA ARG A 276 -26.69 -4.00 -5.60
C ARG A 276 -26.96 -3.13 -4.38
N ILE A 277 -27.25 -1.85 -4.59
CA ILE A 277 -27.57 -0.88 -3.53
C ILE A 277 -28.80 -1.36 -2.75
N ALA A 278 -29.88 -1.68 -3.47
CA ALA A 278 -31.15 -2.11 -2.88
C ALA A 278 -31.04 -3.42 -2.06
N LEU A 279 -30.10 -4.34 -2.43
CA LEU A 279 -29.82 -5.52 -1.62
C LEU A 279 -29.27 -5.15 -0.24
N VAL A 280 -28.37 -4.15 -0.18
CA VAL A 280 -27.79 -3.68 1.09
C VAL A 280 -28.80 -2.93 1.94
N GLU A 281 -29.71 -2.19 1.31
CA GLU A 281 -30.81 -1.52 1.99
C GLU A 281 -31.92 -2.45 2.45
N GLU A 282 -31.90 -3.71 1.99
CA GLU A 282 -32.99 -4.69 2.16
C GLU A 282 -34.32 -4.20 1.50
N ASP A 283 -34.25 -3.35 0.51
CA ASP A 283 -35.38 -3.02 -0.34
C ASP A 283 -35.56 -4.10 -1.44
N TRP A 284 -36.15 -5.20 -1.02
CA TRP A 284 -36.28 -6.39 -1.87
C TRP A 284 -37.07 -6.15 -3.14
N ALA A 285 -38.05 -5.25 -3.09
CA ALA A 285 -38.87 -4.91 -4.26
C ALA A 285 -38.04 -4.10 -5.27
N LYS A 286 -37.30 -3.11 -4.80
CA LYS A 286 -36.36 -2.33 -5.64
C LYS A 286 -35.26 -3.19 -6.22
N ALA A 287 -34.67 -4.08 -5.40
CA ALA A 287 -33.63 -5.01 -5.82
C ALA A 287 -34.12 -5.95 -6.93
N TYR A 288 -35.27 -6.59 -6.74
CA TYR A 288 -35.90 -7.47 -7.72
C TYR A 288 -36.19 -6.76 -9.03
N ASN A 289 -36.93 -5.66 -8.95
CA ASN A 289 -37.34 -4.94 -10.17
C ASN A 289 -36.13 -4.39 -10.94
N SER A 290 -35.09 -3.92 -10.23
CA SER A 290 -33.87 -3.41 -10.85
C SER A 290 -33.07 -4.52 -11.52
N ALA A 291 -32.89 -5.66 -10.88
CA ALA A 291 -32.17 -6.80 -11.43
C ALA A 291 -32.87 -7.37 -12.68
N VAL A 292 -34.21 -7.54 -12.63
CA VAL A 292 -35.00 -8.01 -13.78
C VAL A 292 -34.92 -7.02 -14.94
N ALA A 293 -35.01 -5.73 -14.67
CA ALA A 293 -34.87 -4.70 -15.69
C ALA A 293 -33.46 -4.66 -16.27
N ALA A 294 -32.42 -4.87 -15.43
CA ALA A 294 -31.02 -4.94 -15.87
C ALA A 294 -30.78 -6.12 -16.82
N ILE A 295 -31.29 -7.32 -16.49
CA ILE A 295 -31.25 -8.49 -17.38
C ILE A 295 -31.87 -8.16 -18.73
N ALA A 296 -33.09 -7.63 -18.72
CA ALA A 296 -33.84 -7.31 -19.96
C ALA A 296 -33.14 -6.23 -20.79
N ALA A 297 -32.57 -5.20 -20.15
CA ALA A 297 -31.94 -4.08 -20.83
C ALA A 297 -30.52 -4.40 -21.35
N SER A 298 -29.83 -5.36 -20.73
CA SER A 298 -28.43 -5.67 -21.06
C SER A 298 -28.29 -6.37 -22.42
N GLY A 299 -29.30 -7.10 -22.86
CA GLY A 299 -29.19 -8.00 -24.01
C GLY A 299 -28.13 -9.10 -23.82
N LYS A 300 -27.70 -9.37 -22.61
CA LYS A 300 -26.69 -10.36 -22.26
C LYS A 300 -27.34 -11.66 -21.78
N ASP A 301 -26.66 -12.77 -22.07
CA ASP A 301 -27.14 -14.10 -21.71
C ASP A 301 -26.16 -14.78 -20.74
N ILE A 302 -26.69 -15.72 -19.93
CA ILE A 302 -25.86 -16.60 -19.11
C ILE A 302 -25.00 -17.48 -20.03
N MET A 303 -23.68 -17.34 -19.97
CA MET A 303 -22.75 -18.17 -20.74
C MET A 303 -22.49 -19.53 -20.06
N ASN A 304 -22.14 -20.56 -20.84
CA ASN A 304 -21.60 -21.76 -20.24
C ASN A 304 -20.18 -21.49 -19.72
N VAL A 305 -19.73 -22.26 -18.75
CA VAL A 305 -18.38 -22.11 -18.18
C VAL A 305 -17.28 -22.26 -19.25
N SER A 306 -17.48 -23.22 -20.19
CA SER A 306 -16.54 -23.44 -21.30
C SER A 306 -16.40 -22.27 -22.29
N ASP A 307 -17.41 -21.41 -22.36
CA ASP A 307 -17.50 -20.35 -23.35
C ASP A 307 -16.95 -19.01 -22.79
N PHE A 308 -16.61 -18.96 -21.51
CA PHE A 308 -16.05 -17.79 -20.85
C PHE A 308 -14.90 -18.22 -19.90
N ILE A 309 -13.75 -18.51 -20.49
CA ILE A 309 -12.54 -18.96 -19.81
C ILE A 309 -11.66 -17.75 -19.48
N GLY A 310 -11.06 -17.78 -18.29
CA GLY A 310 -10.08 -16.76 -17.85
C GLY A 310 -10.67 -15.49 -17.25
N MET A 311 -11.98 -15.24 -17.42
CA MET A 311 -12.64 -14.02 -16.89
C MET A 311 -11.90 -12.73 -17.31
N ASN A 312 -11.50 -12.62 -18.57
CA ASN A 312 -10.53 -11.67 -19.08
C ASN A 312 -10.95 -10.95 -20.38
N ASP A 313 -12.23 -11.01 -20.74
CA ASP A 313 -12.80 -10.37 -21.92
C ASP A 313 -14.03 -9.53 -21.55
N ALA A 314 -13.90 -8.22 -21.58
CA ALA A 314 -14.95 -7.26 -21.26
C ALA A 314 -16.10 -7.25 -22.31
N TYR A 315 -15.87 -7.80 -23.50
CA TYR A 315 -16.88 -7.90 -24.58
C TYR A 315 -17.66 -9.22 -24.56
N ALA A 316 -17.33 -10.13 -23.65
CA ALA A 316 -18.02 -11.42 -23.57
C ALA A 316 -19.54 -11.27 -23.43
N GLY A 317 -20.26 -12.29 -23.92
CA GLY A 317 -21.72 -12.26 -24.06
C GLY A 317 -22.50 -12.16 -22.74
N ASN A 318 -21.87 -12.35 -21.60
CA ASN A 318 -22.45 -12.22 -20.27
C ASN A 318 -21.95 -11.00 -19.47
N VAL A 319 -20.96 -10.26 -19.97
CA VAL A 319 -20.40 -9.09 -19.27
C VAL A 319 -21.27 -7.87 -19.54
N MET A 320 -21.74 -7.24 -18.47
CA MET A 320 -22.50 -6.00 -18.50
C MET A 320 -21.62 -4.77 -18.33
N TRP A 321 -20.60 -4.88 -17.44
CA TRP A 321 -19.65 -3.81 -17.12
C TRP A 321 -18.28 -4.41 -16.89
N GLY A 322 -17.26 -3.81 -17.53
CA GLY A 322 -15.88 -4.23 -17.42
C GLY A 322 -14.96 -3.13 -17.90
N ALA A 323 -13.67 -3.32 -17.77
CA ALA A 323 -12.67 -2.42 -18.30
C ALA A 323 -11.89 -3.10 -19.43
N ASP A 324 -12.01 -2.57 -20.63
CA ASP A 324 -11.17 -2.92 -21.78
C ASP A 324 -9.76 -2.34 -21.55
N ILE A 325 -8.74 -3.20 -21.46
CA ILE A 325 -7.37 -2.78 -21.15
C ILE A 325 -6.50 -2.93 -22.40
N PRO A 326 -6.23 -1.83 -23.11
CA PRO A 326 -5.35 -1.86 -24.27
C PRO A 326 -3.94 -2.33 -23.94
N ALA A 327 -3.26 -2.92 -24.91
CA ALA A 327 -1.93 -3.51 -24.72
C ALA A 327 -0.86 -2.54 -24.19
N ASP A 328 -0.96 -1.26 -24.52
CA ASP A 328 -0.08 -0.19 -24.04
C ASP A 328 -0.38 0.28 -22.60
N GLN A 329 -1.51 -0.13 -22.05
CA GLN A 329 -1.93 0.15 -20.67
C GLN A 329 -1.78 -1.07 -19.75
N LEU A 330 -1.28 -2.18 -20.23
CA LEU A 330 -1.01 -3.35 -19.42
C LEU A 330 0.08 -3.07 -18.37
N ARG A 331 -0.20 -3.48 -17.13
CA ARG A 331 0.72 -3.34 -16.00
C ARG A 331 1.12 -4.72 -15.49
N ASN A 332 2.37 -5.11 -15.76
CA ASN A 332 2.85 -6.48 -15.52
C ASN A 332 2.57 -6.96 -14.08
N TRP A 333 3.00 -6.19 -13.08
CA TRP A 333 2.91 -6.58 -11.68
C TRP A 333 1.67 -6.03 -10.97
N ALA A 334 1.16 -4.88 -11.39
CA ALA A 334 0.00 -4.21 -10.82
C ALA A 334 -1.28 -4.57 -11.59
N SER A 335 -1.67 -5.84 -11.59
CA SER A 335 -2.87 -6.32 -12.26
C SER A 335 -3.56 -7.43 -11.49
N LEU A 336 -4.86 -7.62 -11.73
CA LEU A 336 -5.61 -8.75 -11.17
C LEU A 336 -4.95 -10.09 -11.52
N PHE A 337 -4.52 -10.24 -12.76
CA PHE A 337 -3.98 -11.51 -13.26
C PHE A 337 -2.60 -11.83 -12.70
N ALA A 338 -1.79 -10.83 -12.35
CA ALA A 338 -0.53 -11.04 -11.65
C ALA A 338 -0.74 -11.75 -10.30
N HIS A 339 -1.86 -11.47 -9.63
CA HIS A 339 -2.20 -12.01 -8.32
C HIS A 339 -3.09 -13.26 -8.36
N MET A 340 -3.83 -13.47 -9.45
CA MET A 340 -4.78 -14.57 -9.58
C MET A 340 -4.21 -15.74 -10.39
N SER A 341 -3.60 -15.52 -11.55
CA SER A 341 -3.08 -16.59 -12.39
C SER A 341 -1.95 -17.34 -11.68
N THR A 342 -2.10 -18.66 -11.58
CA THR A 342 -1.07 -19.54 -10.98
C THR A 342 0.18 -19.69 -11.85
N ASP A 343 0.14 -19.22 -13.08
CA ASP A 343 1.28 -19.16 -13.99
C ASP A 343 2.12 -17.88 -13.82
N LYS A 344 1.68 -16.97 -12.97
CA LYS A 344 2.39 -15.72 -12.65
C LYS A 344 3.00 -15.77 -11.25
N THR A 345 4.10 -15.06 -11.07
CA THR A 345 4.91 -15.09 -9.85
C THR A 345 4.09 -14.88 -8.57
N TYR A 346 3.24 -13.84 -8.52
CA TYR A 346 2.45 -13.57 -7.32
C TYR A 346 1.33 -14.59 -7.12
N GLY A 347 0.66 -14.98 -8.20
CA GLY A 347 -0.37 -16.02 -8.13
C GLY A 347 0.20 -17.40 -7.81
N ALA A 348 1.42 -17.73 -8.27
CA ALA A 348 2.09 -18.99 -7.95
C ALA A 348 2.61 -19.04 -6.51
N THR A 349 3.27 -17.95 -6.04
CA THR A 349 3.87 -17.89 -4.69
C THR A 349 2.85 -17.65 -3.59
N ALA A 350 1.72 -17.03 -3.90
CA ALA A 350 0.60 -16.79 -2.99
C ALA A 350 -0.73 -17.19 -3.64
N PRO A 351 -0.94 -18.51 -3.92
CA PRO A 351 -2.08 -18.98 -4.69
C PRO A 351 -3.39 -18.66 -3.98
N LYS A 352 -4.41 -18.28 -4.77
CA LYS A 352 -5.77 -18.14 -4.26
C LYS A 352 -6.44 -19.49 -4.34
N GLN A 353 -6.92 -19.95 -3.19
CA GLN A 353 -7.52 -21.26 -3.01
C GLN A 353 -8.97 -21.11 -2.54
N ILE A 354 -9.83 -21.97 -3.02
CA ILE A 354 -11.18 -22.08 -2.46
C ILE A 354 -11.11 -22.90 -1.16
N THR A 355 -11.90 -22.51 -0.15
CA THR A 355 -12.00 -23.30 1.08
C THR A 355 -12.51 -24.70 0.77
N LYS A 356 -12.01 -25.71 1.50
CA LYS A 356 -12.49 -27.10 1.32
C LYS A 356 -13.97 -27.23 1.61
N TRP A 357 -14.48 -26.48 2.58
CA TRP A 357 -15.91 -26.44 2.89
C TRP A 357 -16.73 -25.99 1.68
N LEU A 358 -16.39 -24.88 1.04
CA LEU A 358 -17.14 -24.39 -0.12
C LEU A 358 -16.96 -25.29 -1.33
N TYR A 359 -15.74 -25.80 -1.59
CA TYR A 359 -15.50 -26.71 -2.70
C TYR A 359 -16.29 -27.99 -2.59
N ALA A 360 -16.49 -28.54 -1.37
CA ALA A 360 -17.30 -29.70 -1.13
C ALA A 360 -18.79 -29.48 -1.42
N LYS A 361 -19.26 -28.22 -1.54
CA LYS A 361 -20.62 -27.86 -1.93
C LYS A 361 -20.81 -27.77 -3.46
N VAL A 362 -19.74 -27.76 -4.21
CA VAL A 362 -19.76 -27.76 -5.68
C VAL A 362 -20.05 -29.22 -6.12
N ALA A 363 -21.21 -29.48 -6.70
CA ALA A 363 -21.61 -30.83 -7.10
C ALA A 363 -20.62 -31.43 -8.11
N ASP A 364 -20.49 -32.77 -8.13
CA ASP A 364 -19.53 -33.46 -9.00
C ASP A 364 -19.77 -33.25 -10.49
N ASN A 365 -21.03 -33.01 -10.90
CA ASN A 365 -21.43 -32.72 -12.25
C ASN A 365 -21.57 -31.19 -12.52
N ASP A 366 -21.13 -30.34 -11.60
CA ASP A 366 -21.14 -28.88 -11.79
C ASP A 366 -19.97 -28.46 -12.69
N THR A 367 -20.30 -27.82 -13.79
CA THR A 367 -19.29 -27.37 -14.76
C THR A 367 -18.32 -26.34 -14.19
N ARG A 368 -18.70 -25.62 -13.13
CA ARG A 368 -17.85 -24.67 -12.42
C ARG A 368 -16.68 -25.32 -11.68
N ARG A 369 -16.67 -26.65 -11.52
CA ARG A 369 -15.48 -27.35 -10.99
C ARG A 369 -14.23 -27.03 -11.83
N ALA A 370 -14.38 -26.70 -13.11
CA ALA A 370 -13.31 -26.26 -13.98
C ALA A 370 -12.64 -24.92 -13.56
N TRP A 371 -13.29 -24.16 -12.66
CA TRP A 371 -12.73 -22.93 -12.09
C TRP A 371 -11.67 -23.18 -11.01
N TRP A 372 -11.48 -24.42 -10.62
CA TRP A 372 -10.47 -24.80 -9.66
C TRP A 372 -9.73 -26.04 -10.15
N LYS A 373 -8.46 -26.13 -9.84
CA LYS A 373 -7.56 -27.22 -10.19
C LYS A 373 -6.77 -27.69 -8.96
N GLU A 374 -6.13 -28.86 -9.06
CA GLU A 374 -5.25 -29.34 -8.01
C GLU A 374 -4.10 -28.35 -7.75
N ASN A 375 -3.71 -28.24 -6.49
CA ASN A 375 -2.62 -27.37 -6.10
C ASN A 375 -1.28 -28.03 -6.43
N THR A 376 -0.66 -27.55 -7.50
CA THR A 376 0.69 -27.96 -7.92
C THR A 376 1.74 -26.88 -7.71
N THR A 377 1.38 -25.77 -7.05
CA THR A 377 2.28 -24.62 -6.86
C THR A 377 3.35 -24.84 -5.79
N GLY A 378 3.19 -25.85 -4.94
CA GLY A 378 4.05 -26.05 -3.77
C GLY A 378 3.76 -25.11 -2.59
N ASN A 379 2.85 -24.13 -2.77
CA ASN A 379 2.48 -23.12 -1.79
C ASN A 379 1.02 -23.29 -1.32
N GLY A 380 0.74 -22.88 -0.11
CA GLY A 380 -0.61 -23.04 0.49
C GLY A 380 -0.92 -24.47 0.89
N ALA A 381 -2.20 -24.75 1.19
CA ALA A 381 -2.64 -26.09 1.56
C ALA A 381 -2.63 -27.02 0.34
N SER A 382 -1.89 -28.12 0.40
CA SER A 382 -1.72 -29.06 -0.72
C SER A 382 -3.01 -29.79 -1.11
N ASP A 383 -3.95 -29.89 -0.19
CA ASP A 383 -5.26 -30.54 -0.36
C ASP A 383 -6.42 -29.57 -0.59
N ALA A 384 -6.15 -28.28 -0.74
CA ALA A 384 -7.10 -27.27 -1.15
C ALA A 384 -6.89 -26.89 -2.62
N MET A 385 -7.99 -26.82 -3.36
CA MET A 385 -7.93 -26.52 -4.81
C MET A 385 -7.53 -25.07 -5.05
N VAL A 386 -6.63 -24.82 -6.00
CA VAL A 386 -6.26 -23.49 -6.44
C VAL A 386 -7.20 -22.98 -7.53
N GLN A 387 -7.32 -21.68 -7.62
CA GLN A 387 -8.12 -21.03 -8.63
C GLN A 387 -7.63 -21.29 -10.05
N ASN A 388 -8.57 -21.44 -10.98
CA ASN A 388 -8.39 -21.57 -12.43
C ASN A 388 -9.47 -20.77 -13.18
N LYS A 389 -10.15 -19.86 -12.48
CA LYS A 389 -11.23 -19.03 -13.01
C LYS A 389 -10.70 -17.81 -13.74
N PHE A 390 -9.64 -17.22 -13.19
CA PHE A 390 -9.04 -16.00 -13.68
C PHE A 390 -7.67 -16.29 -14.29
N ASP A 391 -7.51 -15.97 -15.54
CA ASP A 391 -6.24 -16.17 -16.24
C ASP A 391 -6.04 -15.09 -17.31
N ILE A 392 -4.80 -14.94 -17.75
CA ILE A 392 -4.43 -14.04 -18.84
C ILE A 392 -5.04 -14.48 -20.16
N ILE A 393 -5.15 -13.58 -21.12
CA ILE A 393 -5.47 -13.91 -22.50
C ILE A 393 -4.33 -14.72 -23.11
N GLU A 394 -4.62 -15.88 -23.67
CA GLU A 394 -3.66 -16.76 -24.31
C GLU A 394 -2.84 -16.01 -25.38
N GLY A 395 -1.51 -16.20 -25.34
CA GLY A 395 -0.59 -15.54 -26.26
C GLY A 395 -0.18 -14.12 -25.84
N THR A 396 -0.71 -13.59 -24.74
CA THR A 396 -0.24 -12.35 -24.14
C THR A 396 0.62 -12.63 -22.90
N GLU A 397 1.51 -11.72 -22.54
CA GLU A 397 2.33 -11.89 -21.33
C GLU A 397 1.55 -11.57 -20.04
N TRP A 398 0.72 -10.52 -20.09
CA TRP A 398 -0.02 -9.99 -18.92
C TRP A 398 -1.43 -9.52 -19.29
N GLY A 399 -1.91 -9.80 -20.51
CA GLY A 399 -3.16 -9.27 -21.04
C GLY A 399 -4.39 -9.85 -20.39
N GLY A 400 -5.38 -9.00 -20.21
CA GLY A 400 -6.71 -9.36 -19.73
C GLY A 400 -7.51 -8.15 -19.30
N ASP A 401 -8.80 -8.17 -19.62
CA ASP A 401 -9.74 -7.15 -19.21
C ASP A 401 -10.27 -7.39 -17.80
N TYR A 402 -10.68 -6.33 -17.13
CA TYR A 402 -11.32 -6.48 -15.82
C TYR A 402 -12.84 -6.56 -15.94
N ILE A 403 -13.43 -7.46 -15.19
CA ILE A 403 -14.87 -7.66 -15.16
C ILE A 403 -15.43 -7.12 -13.84
N TYR A 404 -16.42 -6.23 -13.92
CA TYR A 404 -17.04 -5.58 -12.76
C TYR A 404 -18.47 -6.01 -12.50
N MET A 405 -19.19 -6.47 -13.57
CA MET A 405 -20.56 -6.95 -13.45
C MET A 405 -20.89 -7.91 -14.58
N ARG A 406 -21.46 -9.06 -14.25
CA ARG A 406 -22.00 -10.05 -15.18
C ARG A 406 -23.50 -10.22 -14.99
N VAL A 407 -24.18 -10.65 -16.04
CA VAL A 407 -25.65 -10.87 -15.99
C VAL A 407 -26.04 -11.96 -14.99
N GLU A 408 -25.20 -12.96 -14.76
CA GLU A 408 -25.40 -14.03 -13.78
C GLU A 408 -25.64 -13.48 -12.37
N GLU A 409 -24.94 -12.38 -12.01
CA GLU A 409 -25.18 -11.69 -10.73
C GLU A 409 -26.61 -11.18 -10.62
N MET A 410 -27.16 -10.64 -11.72
CA MET A 410 -28.53 -10.12 -11.75
C MET A 410 -29.57 -11.25 -11.59
N TYR A 411 -29.30 -12.44 -12.16
CA TYR A 411 -30.17 -13.62 -11.93
C TYR A 411 -30.16 -14.02 -10.46
N LEU A 412 -29.02 -14.03 -9.82
CA LEU A 412 -28.89 -14.35 -8.38
C LEU A 412 -29.52 -13.26 -7.51
N THR A 413 -29.38 -12.01 -7.86
CA THR A 413 -29.99 -10.88 -7.14
C THR A 413 -31.53 -10.93 -7.26
N ALA A 414 -32.06 -11.22 -8.44
CA ALA A 414 -33.52 -11.41 -8.65
C ALA A 414 -34.03 -12.60 -7.84
N ALA A 415 -33.29 -13.73 -7.82
CA ALA A 415 -33.64 -14.91 -7.04
C ALA A 415 -33.67 -14.61 -5.55
N GLU A 416 -32.64 -13.95 -5.00
CA GLU A 416 -32.56 -13.58 -3.58
C GLU A 416 -33.70 -12.65 -3.20
N ALA A 417 -33.88 -11.57 -3.95
CA ALA A 417 -34.91 -10.56 -3.66
C ALA A 417 -36.35 -11.14 -3.77
N ALA A 418 -36.59 -12.02 -4.71
CA ALA A 418 -37.90 -12.74 -4.81
C ALA A 418 -38.10 -13.69 -3.63
N CYS A 419 -37.03 -14.41 -3.21
CA CYS A 419 -37.08 -15.29 -2.07
C CYS A 419 -37.44 -14.53 -0.76
N ARG A 420 -36.76 -13.43 -0.53
CA ARG A 420 -36.97 -12.52 0.62
C ARG A 420 -38.41 -11.98 0.66
N GLN A 421 -39.04 -11.81 -0.48
CA GLN A 421 -40.46 -11.40 -0.60
C GLN A 421 -41.45 -12.56 -0.50
N GLY A 422 -41.00 -13.77 -0.24
CA GLY A 422 -41.84 -14.98 -0.19
C GLY A 422 -42.30 -15.48 -1.55
N GLN A 423 -41.77 -14.98 -2.65
CA GLN A 423 -42.11 -15.37 -4.03
C GLN A 423 -41.34 -16.63 -4.45
N THR A 424 -41.51 -17.70 -3.72
CA THR A 424 -40.69 -18.93 -3.83
C THR A 424 -40.59 -19.49 -5.24
N SER A 425 -41.67 -19.51 -6.01
CA SER A 425 -41.67 -20.03 -7.40
C SER A 425 -40.84 -19.15 -8.33
N VAL A 426 -40.91 -17.84 -8.17
CA VAL A 426 -40.14 -16.85 -8.95
C VAL A 426 -38.67 -16.98 -8.59
N ALA A 427 -38.31 -17.03 -7.32
CA ALA A 427 -36.95 -17.22 -6.83
C ALA A 427 -36.31 -18.48 -7.43
N ARG A 428 -37.03 -19.61 -7.38
CA ARG A 428 -36.58 -20.87 -8.02
C ARG A 428 -36.40 -20.75 -9.51
N GLN A 429 -37.24 -20.00 -10.21
CA GLN A 429 -37.13 -19.83 -11.65
C GLN A 429 -35.83 -19.10 -12.02
N TYR A 430 -35.52 -17.99 -11.35
CA TYR A 430 -34.26 -17.28 -11.60
C TYR A 430 -33.04 -18.13 -11.23
N LEU A 431 -33.05 -18.79 -10.13
CA LEU A 431 -32.00 -19.75 -9.73
C LEU A 431 -31.83 -20.85 -10.78
N THR A 432 -32.93 -21.47 -11.22
CA THR A 432 -32.90 -22.57 -12.19
C THR A 432 -32.39 -22.10 -13.55
N ASN A 433 -32.71 -20.87 -13.98
CA ASN A 433 -32.21 -20.32 -15.23
C ASN A 433 -30.66 -20.27 -15.24
N LEU A 434 -30.05 -19.85 -14.15
CA LEU A 434 -28.59 -19.89 -13.98
C LEU A 434 -28.08 -21.32 -13.91
N MET A 435 -28.66 -22.12 -13.01
CA MET A 435 -28.14 -23.43 -12.69
C MET A 435 -28.29 -24.44 -13.84
N ALA A 436 -29.22 -24.23 -14.76
CA ALA A 436 -29.31 -25.02 -15.97
C ALA A 436 -28.08 -24.96 -16.88
N LYS A 437 -27.29 -23.87 -16.77
CA LYS A 437 -26.00 -23.69 -17.44
C LYS A 437 -24.81 -24.17 -16.60
N ARG A 438 -25.02 -24.64 -15.39
CA ARG A 438 -23.97 -25.04 -14.44
C ARG A 438 -24.04 -26.51 -14.13
N VAL A 439 -25.24 -27.01 -13.81
CA VAL A 439 -25.48 -28.42 -13.37
C VAL A 439 -26.50 -29.07 -14.27
N PRO A 440 -26.10 -30.02 -15.10
CA PRO A 440 -27.06 -30.79 -15.92
C PRO A 440 -28.17 -31.43 -15.06
N GLY A 441 -29.43 -31.13 -15.41
CA GLY A 441 -30.60 -31.65 -14.69
C GLY A 441 -30.87 -31.02 -13.32
N TYR A 442 -30.34 -29.85 -13.05
CA TYR A 442 -30.57 -29.15 -11.78
C TYR A 442 -32.05 -28.95 -11.51
N SER A 443 -32.45 -29.22 -10.28
CA SER A 443 -33.81 -29.03 -9.78
C SER A 443 -33.74 -28.62 -8.32
N CYS A 444 -34.45 -27.55 -7.96
CA CYS A 444 -34.51 -27.06 -6.58
C CYS A 444 -35.94 -27.14 -6.07
N THR A 445 -36.14 -27.88 -4.99
CA THR A 445 -37.44 -27.99 -4.28
C THR A 445 -37.47 -27.26 -2.93
N LYS A 446 -36.32 -26.66 -2.54
CA LYS A 446 -36.17 -25.91 -1.26
C LYS A 446 -37.14 -24.74 -1.17
N THR A 447 -37.51 -24.37 0.04
CA THR A 447 -38.40 -23.25 0.40
C THR A 447 -37.85 -22.53 1.62
N GLY A 448 -38.45 -21.39 1.97
CA GLY A 448 -38.03 -20.59 3.15
C GLY A 448 -36.85 -19.66 2.90
N ASN A 449 -36.61 -18.81 3.86
CA ASN A 449 -35.61 -17.76 3.82
C ASN A 449 -34.77 -17.68 5.11
N ASP A 450 -34.69 -18.77 5.87
CA ASP A 450 -33.87 -18.86 7.06
C ASP A 450 -32.38 -18.92 6.68
N LEU A 451 -31.54 -18.23 7.46
CA LEU A 451 -30.11 -18.31 7.37
C LEU A 451 -29.50 -18.73 8.71
N GLY A 452 -28.38 -19.44 8.63
CA GLY A 452 -27.58 -19.73 9.80
C GLY A 452 -26.92 -18.48 10.38
N THR A 453 -26.60 -18.50 11.65
CA THR A 453 -25.85 -17.43 12.34
C THR A 453 -24.43 -17.32 11.81
N LEU A 454 -23.86 -18.44 11.38
CA LEU A 454 -22.57 -18.47 10.68
C LEU A 454 -22.79 -18.86 9.21
N THR A 455 -21.89 -18.40 8.36
CA THR A 455 -21.90 -18.68 6.92
C THR A 455 -21.76 -20.16 6.54
N THR A 456 -21.34 -20.99 7.49
CA THR A 456 -21.17 -22.43 7.35
C THR A 456 -22.27 -23.26 8.01
N VAL A 457 -23.23 -22.61 8.70
CA VAL A 457 -24.38 -23.30 9.33
C VAL A 457 -25.52 -23.42 8.33
N GLU A 458 -25.84 -24.65 7.98
CA GLU A 458 -26.87 -24.98 6.97
C GLU A 458 -28.27 -25.01 7.57
N THR A 459 -29.22 -24.32 6.96
CA THR A 459 -30.64 -24.30 7.30
C THR A 459 -31.49 -25.15 6.34
N GLY A 460 -30.96 -25.42 5.15
CA GLY A 460 -31.68 -26.09 4.08
C GLY A 460 -32.71 -25.21 3.34
N SER A 461 -32.75 -23.93 3.63
CA SER A 461 -33.68 -22.98 3.02
C SER A 461 -33.39 -22.70 1.54
N LEU A 462 -34.38 -22.17 0.82
CA LEU A 462 -34.15 -21.69 -0.56
C LEU A 462 -33.19 -20.48 -0.61
N LEU A 463 -33.29 -19.60 0.37
CA LEU A 463 -32.39 -18.46 0.44
C LEU A 463 -30.93 -18.87 0.60
N GLU A 464 -30.69 -19.85 1.50
CA GLU A 464 -29.34 -20.40 1.67
C GLU A 464 -28.81 -21.02 0.35
N GLU A 465 -29.67 -21.79 -0.37
CA GLU A 465 -29.27 -22.33 -1.67
C GLU A 465 -28.90 -21.24 -2.67
N ILE A 466 -29.68 -20.18 -2.78
CA ILE A 466 -29.40 -19.03 -3.66
C ILE A 466 -28.06 -18.37 -3.28
N LEU A 467 -27.83 -18.15 -1.99
CA LEU A 467 -26.60 -17.54 -1.50
C LEU A 467 -25.38 -18.47 -1.65
N LEU A 468 -25.56 -19.78 -1.48
CA LEU A 468 -24.50 -20.75 -1.80
C LEU A 468 -24.11 -20.68 -3.28
N GLN A 469 -25.11 -20.64 -4.17
CA GLN A 469 -24.84 -20.52 -5.59
C GLN A 469 -24.20 -19.15 -5.94
N ARG A 470 -24.53 -18.08 -5.21
CA ARG A 470 -23.86 -16.78 -5.33
C ARG A 470 -22.37 -16.87 -4.93
N ARG A 471 -22.05 -17.52 -3.80
CA ARG A 471 -20.67 -17.73 -3.32
C ARG A 471 -19.82 -18.48 -4.35
N ILE A 472 -20.38 -19.52 -4.99
CA ILE A 472 -19.69 -20.33 -6.02
C ILE A 472 -19.56 -19.53 -7.33
N GLU A 473 -20.67 -18.93 -7.79
CA GLU A 473 -20.73 -18.24 -9.09
C GLU A 473 -19.84 -16.99 -9.12
N LEU A 474 -19.92 -16.17 -8.09
CA LEU A 474 -19.23 -14.89 -8.01
C LEU A 474 -17.93 -14.95 -7.19
N TRP A 475 -17.40 -16.14 -6.95
CA TRP A 475 -16.13 -16.31 -6.25
C TRP A 475 -15.01 -15.50 -6.93
N GLY A 476 -14.40 -14.59 -6.19
CA GLY A 476 -13.35 -13.69 -6.68
C GLY A 476 -13.85 -12.41 -7.37
N GLU A 477 -15.16 -12.14 -7.41
CA GLU A 477 -15.75 -11.01 -8.12
C GLU A 477 -16.53 -10.03 -7.23
N ASP A 478 -17.20 -10.54 -6.19
CA ASP A 478 -18.30 -9.85 -5.50
C ASP A 478 -17.88 -9.10 -4.21
N GLY A 479 -16.61 -9.23 -3.80
CA GLY A 479 -16.17 -8.67 -2.53
C GLY A 479 -16.85 -9.34 -1.35
N ARG A 480 -16.54 -10.58 -1.10
CA ARG A 480 -17.21 -11.50 -0.17
C ARG A 480 -17.56 -10.89 1.19
N ILE A 481 -16.68 -10.08 1.79
CA ILE A 481 -16.94 -9.46 3.10
C ILE A 481 -18.17 -8.53 3.09
N TYR A 482 -18.45 -7.84 2.00
CA TYR A 482 -19.61 -6.96 1.89
C TYR A 482 -20.91 -7.76 1.92
N THR A 483 -20.92 -8.93 1.25
CA THR A 483 -22.06 -9.85 1.29
C THR A 483 -22.28 -10.44 2.69
N ILE A 484 -21.23 -10.88 3.39
CA ILE A 484 -21.30 -11.38 4.78
C ILE A 484 -21.92 -10.30 5.69
N ARG A 485 -21.42 -9.08 5.59
CA ARG A 485 -21.87 -7.98 6.45
C ARG A 485 -23.33 -7.61 6.21
N ARG A 486 -23.79 -7.48 4.94
CA ARG A 486 -25.19 -7.17 4.66
C ARG A 486 -26.15 -8.28 5.11
N LEU A 487 -25.69 -9.53 5.13
CA LEU A 487 -26.45 -10.67 5.63
C LEU A 487 -26.43 -10.80 7.14
N ARG A 488 -25.56 -10.03 7.81
CA ARG A 488 -25.34 -10.09 9.26
C ARG A 488 -25.05 -11.51 9.75
N GLN A 489 -24.18 -12.22 9.03
CA GLN A 489 -23.71 -13.56 9.40
C GLN A 489 -22.28 -13.49 9.96
N GLY A 490 -22.01 -14.23 11.02
CA GLY A 490 -20.64 -14.48 11.45
C GLY A 490 -19.96 -15.47 10.50
N PHE A 491 -18.64 -15.54 10.56
CA PHE A 491 -17.86 -16.51 9.81
C PHE A 491 -16.63 -16.97 10.60
N GLU A 492 -16.13 -18.12 10.25
CA GLU A 492 -14.95 -18.73 10.86
C GLU A 492 -13.92 -19.06 9.79
N ARG A 493 -12.64 -19.05 10.19
CA ARG A 493 -11.53 -19.54 9.36
C ARG A 493 -10.86 -20.69 10.12
N LYS A 494 -10.89 -21.87 9.54
CA LYS A 494 -10.42 -23.11 10.17
C LYS A 494 -9.26 -23.72 9.38
N SER A 495 -8.30 -24.28 10.09
CA SER A 495 -7.18 -24.98 9.45
C SER A 495 -7.64 -26.19 8.62
N GLU A 496 -8.68 -26.89 9.05
CA GLU A 496 -9.27 -28.01 8.30
C GLU A 496 -9.84 -27.58 6.94
N ASP A 497 -10.22 -26.30 6.76
CA ASP A 497 -10.71 -25.74 5.50
C ASP A 497 -9.58 -25.24 4.59
N GLY A 498 -8.33 -25.35 5.03
CA GLY A 498 -7.14 -24.97 4.26
C GLY A 498 -6.55 -23.61 4.64
N TRP A 499 -7.09 -22.92 5.67
CA TRP A 499 -6.55 -21.63 6.09
C TRP A 499 -5.19 -21.75 6.77
N PRO A 500 -4.18 -20.95 6.37
CA PRO A 500 -2.92 -20.85 7.10
C PRO A 500 -3.15 -20.40 8.56
N SER A 501 -2.32 -20.90 9.46
CA SER A 501 -2.46 -20.61 10.90
C SER A 501 -2.41 -19.10 11.23
N GLN A 502 -1.65 -18.33 10.47
CA GLN A 502 -1.51 -16.89 10.62
C GLN A 502 -2.76 -16.10 10.18
N LEU A 503 -3.64 -16.72 9.40
CA LEU A 503 -4.88 -16.10 8.90
C LEU A 503 -6.12 -16.53 9.68
N LEU A 504 -5.97 -17.39 10.68
CA LEU A 504 -7.04 -17.73 11.61
C LEU A 504 -7.42 -16.51 12.44
N LEU A 505 -8.70 -16.28 12.60
CA LEU A 505 -9.21 -15.06 13.26
C LEU A 505 -9.13 -15.13 14.79
N GLY A 506 -8.75 -16.28 15.35
CA GLY A 506 -8.54 -16.49 16.78
C GLY A 506 -9.81 -16.27 17.60
N SER A 507 -9.66 -15.63 18.77
CA SER A 507 -10.77 -15.29 19.67
C SER A 507 -11.51 -14.00 19.28
N ARG A 508 -11.28 -13.44 18.10
CA ARG A 508 -12.09 -12.32 17.62
C ARG A 508 -13.50 -12.84 17.44
N SER A 509 -14.45 -12.11 18.00
CA SER A 509 -15.83 -12.51 17.95
C SER A 509 -16.29 -12.60 16.50
N LEU A 510 -16.33 -13.81 15.99
CA LEU A 510 -16.90 -14.15 14.69
C LEU A 510 -18.44 -14.13 14.77
N GLU A 511 -18.96 -13.99 15.98
CA GLU A 511 -20.37 -13.97 16.28
C GLU A 511 -21.02 -12.61 16.03
N ASP A 512 -20.20 -11.53 15.97
CA ASP A 512 -20.67 -10.19 15.64
C ASP A 512 -20.17 -9.75 14.24
N PRO A 513 -20.94 -10.02 13.18
CA PRO A 513 -20.59 -9.63 11.81
C PRO A 513 -20.66 -8.12 11.57
N GLU A 514 -21.20 -7.37 12.49
CA GLU A 514 -21.40 -5.93 12.41
C GLU A 514 -20.32 -5.15 13.17
N SER A 515 -19.31 -5.87 13.67
CA SER A 515 -18.25 -5.28 14.48
C SER A 515 -17.30 -4.39 13.70
N TYR A 516 -16.69 -3.41 14.38
CA TYR A 516 -15.73 -2.48 13.78
C TYR A 516 -14.43 -3.09 13.25
N PRO A 517 -13.93 -4.27 13.67
CA PRO A 517 -12.81 -4.92 13.01
C PRO A 517 -12.95 -5.08 11.48
N TRP A 518 -14.18 -5.14 11.00
CA TRP A 518 -14.50 -5.29 9.57
C TRP A 518 -14.65 -3.96 8.82
N VAL A 519 -14.57 -2.84 9.52
CA VAL A 519 -14.73 -1.48 8.96
C VAL A 519 -13.38 -0.80 8.92
N LEU A 520 -13.03 -0.21 7.78
CA LEU A 520 -11.77 0.51 7.63
C LEU A 520 -11.76 1.80 8.47
N THR A 521 -10.57 2.16 8.96
CA THR A 521 -10.36 3.44 9.63
C THR A 521 -10.26 4.58 8.61
N ILE A 522 -10.77 5.75 8.97
CA ILE A 522 -10.66 6.95 8.15
C ILE A 522 -9.18 7.38 8.07
N PRO A 523 -8.66 7.74 6.89
CA PRO A 523 -7.28 8.15 6.74
C PRO A 523 -6.90 9.36 7.59
N LEU A 524 -5.69 9.34 8.14
CA LEU A 524 -5.18 10.46 8.93
C LEU A 524 -5.12 11.77 8.13
N THR A 525 -4.91 11.68 6.83
CA THR A 525 -4.89 12.82 5.91
C THR A 525 -6.22 13.58 5.87
N GLU A 526 -7.34 12.89 6.04
CA GLU A 526 -8.65 13.53 6.14
C GLU A 526 -8.73 14.40 7.39
N PHE A 527 -8.33 13.89 8.55
CA PHE A 527 -8.31 14.67 9.80
C PHE A 527 -7.31 15.85 9.75
N LYS A 528 -6.25 15.73 8.95
CA LYS A 528 -5.31 16.85 8.75
C LYS A 528 -5.88 17.97 7.89
N GLY A 529 -6.77 17.64 6.97
CA GLY A 529 -7.32 18.59 5.99
C GLY A 529 -8.73 19.08 6.27
N ASN A 530 -9.53 18.32 7.02
CA ASN A 530 -10.94 18.58 7.23
C ASN A 530 -11.20 19.24 8.60
N ALA A 531 -11.57 20.50 8.60
CA ALA A 531 -11.83 21.27 9.83
C ALA A 531 -13.07 20.78 10.62
N ASN A 532 -13.95 20.01 9.98
CA ASN A 532 -15.20 19.54 10.56
C ASN A 532 -15.08 18.09 11.10
N MET A 533 -13.89 17.50 11.08
CA MET A 533 -13.65 16.16 11.60
C MET A 533 -12.49 16.14 12.58
N ASN A 534 -12.74 15.60 13.75
CA ASN A 534 -11.74 15.45 14.81
C ASN A 534 -11.49 13.98 15.08
N ILE A 535 -10.21 13.56 15.04
CA ILE A 535 -9.82 12.15 15.21
C ILE A 535 -10.30 11.53 16.53
N ASN A 536 -10.50 12.33 17.58
CA ASN A 536 -10.97 11.84 18.87
C ASN A 536 -12.43 11.38 18.86
N TYR A 537 -13.25 11.93 17.95
CA TYR A 537 -14.71 11.73 17.94
C TYR A 537 -15.20 11.06 16.66
N ASP A 538 -14.50 11.27 15.53
CA ASP A 538 -14.96 10.90 14.20
C ASP A 538 -14.23 9.69 13.61
N GLN A 539 -13.19 9.15 14.28
CA GLN A 539 -12.52 7.93 13.81
C GLN A 539 -13.36 6.70 14.07
N ASN A 540 -13.36 5.77 13.12
CA ASN A 540 -13.93 4.44 13.35
C ASN A 540 -13.11 3.72 14.42
N PRO A 541 -13.75 3.05 15.39
CA PRO A 541 -13.05 2.29 16.42
C PRO A 541 -12.17 1.21 15.84
N LEU A 542 -11.03 0.96 16.45
CA LEU A 542 -10.14 -0.13 16.07
C LEU A 542 -10.63 -1.49 16.57
N SER A 543 -11.51 -1.50 17.56
CA SER A 543 -12.16 -2.70 18.09
C SER A 543 -13.45 -2.34 18.80
N ASP A 544 -14.35 -3.32 18.96
CA ASP A 544 -15.56 -3.18 19.75
C ASP A 544 -15.27 -3.11 21.27
N TYR A 545 -14.10 -3.59 21.69
CA TYR A 545 -13.56 -3.47 23.03
C TYR A 545 -12.59 -2.27 23.11
N VAL A 546 -13.10 -1.09 22.82
CA VAL A 546 -12.45 0.11 23.33
C VAL A 546 -12.81 0.16 24.81
N ASP A 547 -11.84 -0.12 25.71
CA ASP A 547 -11.92 0.43 27.05
C ASP A 547 -12.27 1.88 26.84
N ALA A 548 -13.38 2.30 27.45
CA ALA A 548 -13.91 3.66 27.25
C ALA A 548 -12.77 4.62 27.58
N ILE A 549 -12.01 5.04 26.56
CA ILE A 549 -11.01 6.08 26.70
C ILE A 549 -11.85 7.29 27.10
N PHE A 550 -11.61 7.75 28.33
CA PHE A 550 -12.29 8.95 28.79
C PHE A 550 -11.78 10.11 27.93
N VAL A 551 -12.52 10.39 26.86
CA VAL A 551 -12.19 11.46 25.93
C VAL A 551 -12.53 12.80 26.57
N ALA A 552 -11.64 13.76 26.44
CA ALA A 552 -11.84 15.11 26.97
C ALA A 552 -13.05 15.78 26.31
N GLU A 553 -13.90 16.36 27.14
CA GLU A 553 -15.07 17.12 26.67
C GLU A 553 -14.80 18.63 26.66
N GLY A 554 -15.48 19.34 25.77
CA GLY A 554 -15.44 20.81 25.67
C GLY A 554 -14.18 21.35 25.00
N PRO A 555 -14.05 22.70 24.93
CA PRO A 555 -12.92 23.34 24.26
C PRO A 555 -11.58 23.03 24.92
N GLN A 556 -10.66 22.45 24.17
CA GLN A 556 -9.34 22.08 24.69
C GLN A 556 -8.34 23.22 24.64
N ASN A 557 -8.54 24.19 23.77
CA ASN A 557 -7.64 25.34 23.58
C ASN A 557 -6.17 24.91 23.38
N VAL A 558 -5.93 23.86 22.61
CA VAL A 558 -4.56 23.39 22.34
C VAL A 558 -3.74 24.53 21.74
N SER A 559 -2.52 24.69 22.22
CA SER A 559 -1.60 25.76 21.81
C SER A 559 -0.17 25.22 21.82
N PHE A 560 0.65 25.61 20.89
CA PHE A 560 2.10 25.48 21.06
C PHE A 560 2.56 26.32 22.26
N GLU A 561 3.60 25.90 22.96
CA GLU A 561 4.15 26.64 24.09
C GLU A 561 4.92 27.87 23.60
N ASN A 562 5.69 27.74 22.50
CA ASN A 562 6.48 28.79 21.93
C ASN A 562 6.07 29.06 20.47
N ALA A 563 6.21 30.32 20.02
CA ALA A 563 5.96 30.72 18.64
C ALA A 563 7.13 30.34 17.70
N GLU A 564 8.30 30.09 18.28
CA GLU A 564 9.51 29.74 17.54
C GLU A 564 10.36 28.77 18.37
N TYR A 565 10.98 27.83 17.67
CA TYR A 565 12.01 26.93 18.20
C TYR A 565 13.26 27.08 17.33
N TYR A 566 14.40 27.26 17.99
CA TYR A 566 15.68 27.45 17.32
C TYR A 566 16.72 26.51 17.91
N LEU A 567 17.50 25.85 17.05
CA LEU A 567 18.59 24.97 17.46
C LEU A 567 19.79 25.12 16.52
N GLU A 568 20.98 25.24 17.08
CA GLU A 568 22.24 25.11 16.38
C GLU A 568 22.86 23.75 16.69
N THR A 569 23.36 23.06 15.66
CA THR A 569 23.98 21.74 15.83
C THR A 569 25.01 21.48 14.74
N ALA A 570 26.04 20.71 15.05
CA ALA A 570 26.96 20.16 14.07
C ALA A 570 26.54 18.75 13.56
N SER A 571 25.45 18.21 14.09
CA SER A 571 24.99 16.87 13.74
C SER A 571 24.27 16.85 12.38
N SER A 572 24.45 15.78 11.60
CA SER A 572 23.67 15.55 10.37
C SER A 572 22.21 15.16 10.62
N SER A 573 21.88 14.88 11.88
CA SER A 573 20.51 14.62 12.31
C SER A 573 20.32 15.11 13.74
N THR A 574 19.16 15.66 14.03
CA THR A 574 18.79 16.09 15.39
C THR A 574 17.32 15.89 15.65
N ARG A 575 16.95 15.95 16.93
CA ARG A 575 15.55 15.94 17.38
C ARG A 575 15.26 17.15 18.23
N LEU A 576 14.09 17.74 18.01
CA LEU A 576 13.56 18.82 18.80
C LEU A 576 12.27 18.38 19.47
N ASP A 577 12.15 18.67 20.75
CA ASP A 577 10.93 18.49 21.51
C ASP A 577 10.09 19.77 21.43
N ILE A 578 8.93 19.65 20.84
CA ILE A 578 7.96 20.75 20.66
C ILE A 578 6.84 20.56 21.68
N THR A 579 6.79 21.40 22.69
CA THR A 579 5.79 21.32 23.74
C THR A 579 4.46 21.96 23.29
N LEU A 580 3.39 21.21 23.46
CA LEU A 580 2.01 21.67 23.33
C LEU A 580 1.36 21.73 24.71
N LYS A 581 0.40 22.62 24.89
CA LYS A 581 -0.40 22.76 26.10
C LYS A 581 -1.87 22.87 25.76
N ARG A 582 -2.74 22.43 26.68
CA ARG A 582 -4.20 22.57 26.60
C ARG A 582 -4.77 23.18 27.88
N SER A 583 -5.98 23.73 27.79
CA SER A 583 -6.63 24.37 28.94
C SER A 583 -7.23 23.37 29.93
N SER A 584 -7.59 22.18 29.52
CA SER A 584 -8.18 21.12 30.36
C SER A 584 -7.14 20.06 30.70
N THR A 585 -7.24 19.49 31.90
CA THR A 585 -6.48 18.30 32.31
C THR A 585 -7.37 17.04 32.33
N GLN A 586 -8.66 17.19 32.14
CA GLN A 586 -9.60 16.07 32.21
C GLN A 586 -9.73 15.39 30.85
N GLY A 587 -9.77 14.05 30.89
CA GLY A 587 -9.88 13.22 29.70
C GLY A 587 -8.60 13.14 28.87
N THR A 588 -8.54 12.18 27.99
CA THR A 588 -7.49 12.04 26.99
C THR A 588 -7.88 12.83 25.74
N TYR A 589 -6.93 13.53 25.13
CA TYR A 589 -7.14 14.27 23.89
C TYR A 589 -5.91 14.19 23.00
N SER A 590 -6.11 13.88 21.73
CA SER A 590 -5.04 13.83 20.75
C SER A 590 -5.14 15.02 19.79
N ALA A 591 -4.18 15.92 19.85
CA ALA A 591 -4.03 17.02 18.90
C ALA A 591 -3.25 16.56 17.68
N LEU A 592 -3.62 17.04 16.50
CA LEU A 592 -2.96 16.72 15.26
C LEU A 592 -2.12 17.91 14.78
N VAL A 593 -0.80 17.68 14.70
CA VAL A 593 0.17 18.69 14.26
C VAL A 593 0.58 18.40 12.82
N ILE A 594 0.53 19.41 11.99
CA ILE A 594 0.89 19.36 10.57
C ILE A 594 2.24 20.07 10.41
N LEU A 595 3.22 19.36 9.85
CA LEU A 595 4.54 19.90 9.55
C LEU A 595 4.65 20.25 8.06
N ASN A 596 5.19 21.43 7.78
CA ASN A 596 5.62 21.85 6.46
C ASN A 596 7.09 22.31 6.56
N GLY A 597 8.02 21.49 6.10
CA GLY A 597 9.46 21.76 6.15
C GLY A 597 10.23 20.69 5.38
N GLU A 598 11.35 21.09 4.78
CA GLU A 598 12.22 20.14 4.11
C GLU A 598 13.18 19.49 5.12
N ASN A 599 13.52 18.22 4.90
CA ASN A 599 14.39 17.41 5.76
C ASN A 599 13.89 17.25 7.21
N MET A 600 12.60 17.51 7.45
CA MET A 600 11.95 17.41 8.75
C MET A 600 10.83 16.38 8.75
N ASP A 601 10.74 15.61 9.83
CA ASP A 601 9.69 14.62 10.04
C ASP A 601 9.11 14.71 11.45
N ILE A 602 7.81 14.57 11.57
CA ILE A 602 7.06 14.55 12.84
C ILE A 602 6.30 13.21 13.02
N GLY A 603 6.56 12.24 12.14
CA GLY A 603 5.85 10.98 12.11
C GLY A 603 4.36 11.18 11.80
N THR A 604 3.48 10.62 12.62
CA THR A 604 2.02 10.79 12.43
C THR A 604 1.54 12.22 12.68
N GLY A 605 2.28 13.00 13.44
CA GLY A 605 1.86 14.32 13.94
C GLY A 605 0.80 14.26 15.05
N LEU A 606 0.43 13.06 15.52
CA LEU A 606 -0.56 12.89 16.58
C LEU A 606 0.10 13.04 17.94
N VAL A 607 -0.32 14.06 18.69
CA VAL A 607 0.23 14.42 20.00
C VAL A 607 -0.85 14.20 21.06
N THR A 608 -0.69 13.21 21.92
CA THR A 608 -1.72 12.79 22.89
C THR A 608 -1.47 13.39 24.28
N PHE A 609 -2.44 14.17 24.75
CA PHE A 609 -2.55 14.61 26.13
C PHE A 609 -3.25 13.53 26.95
N ILE A 610 -2.55 12.93 27.89
CA ILE A 610 -3.09 11.92 28.79
C ILE A 610 -3.97 12.59 29.85
N ASN A 611 -5.00 11.88 30.33
CA ASN A 611 -5.85 12.35 31.43
C ASN A 611 -4.99 12.77 32.64
N GLY A 612 -5.24 13.94 33.20
CA GLY A 612 -4.47 14.54 34.29
C GLY A 612 -3.35 15.50 33.85
N TYR A 613 -3.01 15.55 32.56
CA TYR A 613 -1.92 16.37 32.02
C TYR A 613 -2.43 17.47 31.11
N SER A 614 -1.88 18.68 31.29
CA SER A 614 -2.16 19.84 30.43
C SER A 614 -1.08 20.04 29.34
N THR A 615 -0.01 19.28 29.36
CA THR A 615 1.09 19.38 28.40
C THR A 615 1.34 18.04 27.70
N ALA A 616 1.80 18.09 26.47
CA ALA A 616 2.26 16.95 25.71
C ALA A 616 3.38 17.40 24.76
N THR A 617 4.23 16.48 24.31
CA THR A 617 5.40 16.80 23.49
C THR A 617 5.31 16.10 22.14
N ALA A 618 5.52 16.84 21.06
CA ALA A 618 5.81 16.33 19.73
C ALA A 618 7.31 16.28 19.51
N GLN A 619 7.81 15.26 18.83
CA GLN A 619 9.23 15.21 18.44
C GLN A 619 9.34 15.48 16.94
N VAL A 620 10.11 16.51 16.59
CA VAL A 620 10.49 16.80 15.21
C VAL A 620 11.91 16.27 14.99
N THR A 621 12.06 15.37 14.05
CA THR A 621 13.37 14.89 13.60
C THR A 621 13.79 15.68 12.36
N VAL A 622 15.01 16.20 12.36
CA VAL A 622 15.63 16.82 11.20
C VAL A 622 16.82 15.95 10.81
N SER A 623 16.88 15.53 9.55
CA SER A 623 17.88 14.56 9.08
C SER A 623 18.47 14.96 7.71
N GLY A 624 19.62 14.37 7.36
CA GLY A 624 20.31 14.71 6.12
C GLY A 624 20.83 16.14 6.11
N MET A 625 21.21 16.68 7.29
CA MET A 625 21.69 18.04 7.41
C MET A 625 23.16 18.15 6.96
N GLU A 626 23.45 19.22 6.25
CA GLU A 626 24.80 19.59 5.76
C GLU A 626 25.31 20.82 6.50
N LEU A 627 26.61 20.85 6.80
CA LEU A 627 27.25 22.00 7.45
C LEU A 627 27.09 23.28 6.61
N GLY A 628 26.82 24.39 7.29
CA GLY A 628 26.59 25.69 6.67
C GLY A 628 25.18 25.91 6.15
N HIS A 629 24.26 24.97 6.37
CA HIS A 629 22.86 25.07 5.90
C HIS A 629 21.91 25.32 7.07
N THR A 630 20.84 26.08 6.77
CA THR A 630 19.72 26.33 7.71
C THR A 630 18.48 25.64 7.20
N TYR A 631 17.86 24.87 8.08
CA TYR A 631 16.63 24.13 7.81
C TYR A 631 15.48 24.78 8.55
N THR A 632 14.40 25.07 7.85
CA THR A 632 13.25 25.74 8.44
C THR A 632 11.98 24.94 8.17
N GLY A 633 11.09 24.91 9.14
CA GLY A 633 9.78 24.30 9.02
C GLY A 633 8.74 25.06 9.83
N THR A 634 7.49 24.90 9.45
CA THR A 634 6.34 25.43 10.19
C THR A 634 5.46 24.28 10.66
N LEU A 635 5.15 24.28 11.93
CA LEU A 635 4.18 23.39 12.54
C LEU A 635 2.88 24.13 12.76
N THR A 636 1.76 23.51 12.38
CA THR A 636 0.42 24.07 12.58
C THR A 636 -0.47 23.02 13.22
N LEU A 637 -1.40 23.44 14.08
CA LEU A 637 -2.47 22.57 14.55
C LEU A 637 -3.44 22.29 13.38
N SER A 638 -4.10 21.14 13.40
CA SER A 638 -5.16 20.85 12.45
C SER A 638 -6.29 21.88 12.55
N PRO A 639 -7.06 22.10 11.48
CA PRO A 639 -8.20 23.01 11.54
C PRO A 639 -9.21 22.65 12.62
N ALA A 640 -9.44 21.36 12.87
CA ALA A 640 -10.34 20.88 13.93
C ALA A 640 -9.82 21.22 15.32
N ASP A 641 -8.51 21.15 15.57
CA ASP A 641 -7.91 21.55 16.84
C ASP A 641 -7.90 23.07 17.01
N ILE A 642 -7.72 23.82 15.91
CA ILE A 642 -7.87 25.28 15.93
C ILE A 642 -9.29 25.67 16.31
N SER A 643 -10.31 25.04 15.71
CA SER A 643 -11.71 25.33 16.00
C SER A 643 -12.16 24.88 17.39
N ASN A 644 -11.45 23.90 17.99
CA ASN A 644 -11.72 23.41 19.35
C ASN A 644 -11.12 24.32 20.44
N GLY A 645 -11.37 25.62 20.35
CA GLY A 645 -11.03 26.57 21.39
C GLY A 645 -10.88 27.99 20.89
N THR A 646 -11.14 28.91 21.80
CA THR A 646 -11.19 30.38 21.55
C THR A 646 -10.36 31.21 22.53
N ALA A 647 -9.50 30.55 23.35
CA ALA A 647 -8.72 31.26 24.36
C ALA A 647 -7.80 32.33 23.71
N PRO A 648 -7.76 33.57 24.23
CA PRO A 648 -6.86 34.57 23.71
C PRO A 648 -5.39 34.18 23.84
N GLY A 649 -4.59 34.56 22.84
CA GLY A 649 -3.15 34.36 22.87
C GLY A 649 -2.70 32.91 22.57
N ARG A 650 -3.58 32.07 22.06
CA ARG A 650 -3.20 30.74 21.56
C ARG A 650 -2.18 30.83 20.41
N ILE A 651 -1.15 30.02 20.46
CA ILE A 651 -0.20 29.85 19.37
C ILE A 651 -0.62 28.59 18.61
N THR A 652 -1.25 28.76 17.45
CA THR A 652 -1.77 27.66 16.62
C THR A 652 -0.79 27.27 15.51
N SER A 653 0.29 28.07 15.36
CA SER A 653 1.40 27.79 14.44
C SER A 653 2.71 28.18 15.08
N THR A 654 3.77 27.41 14.89
CA THR A 654 5.11 27.67 15.38
C THR A 654 6.16 27.39 14.30
N ASN A 655 7.24 28.14 14.30
CA ASN A 655 8.35 27.94 13.38
C ASN A 655 9.46 27.14 14.06
N VAL A 656 10.09 26.26 13.31
CA VAL A 656 11.29 25.52 13.71
C VAL A 656 12.42 25.92 12.79
N THR A 657 13.54 26.33 13.37
CA THR A 657 14.77 26.66 12.65
C THR A 657 15.91 25.84 13.24
N VAL A 658 16.58 25.07 12.40
CA VAL A 658 17.78 24.33 12.78
C VAL A 658 18.93 24.80 11.89
N VAL A 659 19.98 25.30 12.51
CA VAL A 659 21.21 25.73 11.82
C VAL A 659 22.23 24.62 12.00
N CYS A 660 22.68 24.06 10.89
CA CYS A 660 23.71 23.03 10.88
C CYS A 660 25.07 23.69 10.63
N GLU A 661 25.80 23.96 11.71
CA GLU A 661 27.11 24.59 11.64
C GLU A 661 28.00 24.10 12.79
N ASN A 662 29.31 24.24 12.58
CA ASN A 662 30.25 23.98 13.67
C ASN A 662 30.21 25.11 14.68
N ILE A 663 29.77 24.81 15.88
CA ILE A 663 29.71 25.76 16.99
C ILE A 663 31.12 25.96 17.56
N ASN A 664 31.59 27.20 17.66
CA ASN A 664 32.93 27.55 18.07
C ASN A 664 34.04 26.87 17.23
N PRO A 665 34.14 27.15 15.92
CA PRO A 665 35.07 26.47 15.04
C PRO A 665 36.54 26.74 15.36
N ASP A 666 36.82 27.86 16.03
CA ASP A 666 38.20 28.27 16.32
C ASP A 666 38.81 27.52 17.51
N GLY A 667 40.08 27.16 17.38
CA GLY A 667 40.88 26.57 18.48
C GLY A 667 40.50 25.12 18.85
N GLN A 668 39.69 24.43 18.07
CA GLN A 668 39.37 23.03 18.30
C GLN A 668 40.56 22.10 18.29
N ASN A 669 41.57 22.45 17.49
CA ASN A 669 42.79 21.65 17.29
C ASN A 669 42.47 20.21 16.93
N ILE A 670 41.57 19.99 15.96
CA ILE A 670 41.19 18.65 15.51
C ILE A 670 42.42 17.92 15.01
N SER A 671 42.64 16.70 15.47
CA SER A 671 43.81 15.90 15.18
C SER A 671 43.48 14.43 15.19
N PHE A 672 44.03 13.63 14.32
CA PHE A 672 44.06 12.19 14.55
C PHE A 672 44.83 11.85 15.82
N GLN A 673 44.48 10.75 16.47
CA GLN A 673 45.19 10.29 17.66
C GLN A 673 46.59 9.74 17.29
N THR A 674 46.69 9.11 16.12
CA THR A 674 47.95 8.55 15.57
C THR A 674 48.12 8.91 14.10
N ALA A 675 49.39 9.08 13.65
CA ALA A 675 49.71 9.36 12.24
C ALA A 675 49.66 8.08 11.36
N SER A 676 49.68 6.92 11.98
CA SER A 676 49.53 5.64 11.31
C SER A 676 48.95 4.59 12.27
N GLN A 677 48.26 3.63 11.69
CA GLN A 677 47.70 2.49 12.39
C GLN A 677 47.85 1.25 11.49
N GLU A 678 48.39 0.19 12.04
CA GLU A 678 48.50 -1.10 11.37
C GLU A 678 47.76 -2.17 12.16
N MET A 679 46.98 -2.98 11.47
CA MET A 679 46.20 -4.07 12.06
C MET A 679 46.36 -5.32 11.18
N SER A 680 46.36 -6.46 11.81
CA SER A 680 46.31 -7.76 11.13
C SER A 680 45.06 -8.49 11.60
N VAL A 681 44.31 -9.03 10.65
CA VAL A 681 43.13 -9.85 10.89
C VAL A 681 43.17 -11.07 10.01
N SER A 682 42.72 -12.19 10.51
CA SER A 682 42.63 -13.42 9.73
C SER A 682 41.21 -13.71 9.26
N ASP A 683 41.07 -14.49 8.19
CA ASP A 683 39.80 -14.99 7.71
C ASP A 683 39.05 -15.88 8.71
N SER A 684 39.72 -16.31 9.75
CA SER A 684 39.15 -17.07 10.87
C SER A 684 38.58 -16.16 12.00
N GLU A 685 38.88 -14.88 11.97
CA GLU A 685 38.42 -13.91 12.97
C GLU A 685 37.24 -13.08 12.47
N ILE A 686 36.99 -13.10 11.16
CA ILE A 686 35.89 -12.36 10.54
C ILE A 686 34.98 -13.27 9.72
N SER A 687 33.76 -12.84 9.51
CA SER A 687 32.83 -13.44 8.55
C SER A 687 32.85 -12.61 7.24
N GLY A 688 33.18 -13.26 6.14
CA GLY A 688 33.25 -12.60 4.83
C GLY A 688 34.60 -11.91 4.55
N THR A 689 34.55 -10.94 3.63
CA THR A 689 35.72 -10.24 3.10
C THR A 689 35.75 -8.76 3.44
N SER A 690 34.98 -8.34 4.44
CA SER A 690 34.90 -6.96 4.91
C SER A 690 35.36 -6.83 6.36
N TYR A 691 36.10 -5.76 6.68
CA TYR A 691 36.55 -5.48 8.03
C TYR A 691 36.63 -3.97 8.30
N SER A 692 36.22 -3.57 9.52
CA SER A 692 36.17 -2.18 9.97
C SER A 692 37.30 -1.89 10.94
N VAL A 693 38.17 -0.94 10.59
CA VAL A 693 39.29 -0.51 11.43
C VAL A 693 38.93 0.83 12.09
N PRO A 694 38.85 0.91 13.44
CA PRO A 694 38.54 2.13 14.14
C PRO A 694 39.65 3.16 14.01
N ILE A 695 39.29 4.41 13.71
CA ILE A 695 40.19 5.57 13.76
C ILE A 695 39.61 6.59 14.75
N THR A 696 40.47 7.12 15.62
CA THR A 696 40.08 8.03 16.66
C THR A 696 40.66 9.43 16.40
N LEU A 697 39.78 10.41 16.49
CA LEU A 697 40.14 11.82 16.47
C LEU A 697 40.07 12.40 17.88
N LYS A 698 40.81 13.48 18.12
CA LYS A 698 40.80 14.25 19.35
C LYS A 698 40.62 15.74 19.05
N ARG A 699 40.08 16.47 20.03
CA ARG A 699 39.97 17.93 20.00
C ARG A 699 40.30 18.56 21.33
N ALA A 700 40.59 19.86 21.33
CA ALA A 700 40.92 20.64 22.52
C ALA A 700 39.70 21.29 23.21
N VAL A 701 38.76 21.85 22.44
CA VAL A 701 37.58 22.53 22.96
C VAL A 701 36.42 21.55 23.04
N THR A 702 35.81 21.42 24.21
CA THR A 702 34.73 20.43 24.46
C THR A 702 33.40 21.08 24.88
N SER A 703 33.35 22.41 24.97
CA SER A 703 32.16 23.12 25.49
C SER A 703 30.88 22.97 24.62
N HIS A 704 31.05 22.68 23.33
CA HIS A 704 29.95 22.54 22.37
C HIS A 704 30.17 21.32 21.49
N SER A 705 29.12 20.87 20.81
CA SER A 705 29.27 19.86 19.76
C SER A 705 30.09 20.41 18.58
N TYR A 706 30.88 19.53 17.95
CA TYR A 706 31.66 19.88 16.76
C TYR A 706 31.71 18.70 15.81
N ARG A 707 31.60 18.96 14.51
CA ARG A 707 31.71 17.93 13.47
C ARG A 707 33.01 18.14 12.68
N ALA A 708 33.85 17.12 12.67
CA ALA A 708 35.03 17.04 11.83
C ALA A 708 34.71 16.29 10.53
N THR A 709 35.20 16.77 9.38
CA THR A 709 34.94 16.16 8.07
C THR A 709 36.20 15.46 7.57
N LEU A 710 36.05 14.20 7.16
CA LEU A 710 37.12 13.34 6.70
C LEU A 710 36.99 13.00 5.21
N SER A 711 38.13 12.73 4.60
CA SER A 711 38.19 12.18 3.22
C SER A 711 39.20 11.05 3.12
N ILE A 712 38.99 10.10 2.21
CA ILE A 712 39.93 9.03 1.88
C ILE A 712 40.79 9.48 0.72
N GLY A 713 42.12 9.31 0.86
CA GLY A 713 43.10 9.43 -0.21
C GLY A 713 43.95 8.16 -0.33
N ASP A 714 44.62 7.97 -1.46
CA ASP A 714 45.58 6.88 -1.73
C ASP A 714 45.09 5.48 -1.30
N ALA A 715 43.84 5.15 -1.57
CA ALA A 715 43.25 3.87 -1.17
C ALA A 715 43.67 2.73 -2.09
N GLN A 716 44.08 1.60 -1.51
CA GLN A 716 44.32 0.35 -2.20
C GLN A 716 43.15 -0.63 -1.92
N GLY A 717 42.40 -0.98 -2.94
CA GLY A 717 41.20 -1.84 -2.81
C GLY A 717 39.91 -1.05 -2.61
N ASN A 718 38.84 -1.72 -2.24
CA ASN A 718 37.56 -1.11 -1.91
C ASN A 718 37.59 -0.60 -0.46
N VAL A 719 37.70 0.70 -0.29
CA VAL A 719 37.82 1.35 1.00
C VAL A 719 36.77 2.45 1.12
N ALA A 720 36.06 2.48 2.24
CA ALA A 720 35.10 3.53 2.56
C ALA A 720 35.23 4.00 4.01
N LEU A 721 34.73 5.18 4.34
CA LEU A 721 34.51 5.61 5.73
C LEU A 721 33.11 5.20 6.13
N GLU A 722 32.95 4.68 7.35
CA GLU A 722 31.63 4.47 7.96
C GLU A 722 30.88 5.80 8.05
N ASN A 723 31.56 6.83 8.53
CA ASN A 723 31.07 8.21 8.56
C ASN A 723 32.20 9.15 8.13
N SER A 724 31.98 9.90 7.07
CA SER A 724 32.91 10.98 6.68
C SER A 724 32.80 12.19 7.59
N ASP A 725 31.67 12.38 8.27
CA ASP A 725 31.43 13.45 9.23
C ASP A 725 31.39 12.89 10.64
N VAL A 726 32.44 13.18 11.43
CA VAL A 726 32.63 12.63 12.77
C VAL A 726 32.19 13.64 13.81
N LEU A 727 31.10 13.33 14.51
CA LEU A 727 30.53 14.19 15.55
C LEU A 727 31.30 14.02 16.89
N PHE A 728 31.70 15.12 17.46
CA PHE A 728 32.07 15.23 18.86
C PHE A 728 30.93 15.87 19.63
N GLU A 729 30.30 15.13 20.50
CA GLU A 729 29.27 15.69 21.38
C GLU A 729 29.86 16.66 22.41
N ALA A 730 29.02 17.57 22.93
CA ALA A 730 29.46 18.49 23.97
C ALA A 730 30.02 17.71 25.20
N GLY A 731 31.17 18.11 25.69
CA GLY A 731 31.89 17.42 26.76
C GLY A 731 32.88 16.33 26.28
N GLN A 732 32.81 15.88 25.05
CA GLN A 732 33.71 14.84 24.50
C GLN A 732 34.97 15.47 23.90
N SER A 733 36.12 14.93 24.25
CA SER A 733 37.43 15.31 23.67
C SER A 733 37.90 14.34 22.59
N THR A 734 37.25 13.22 22.42
CA THR A 734 37.57 12.21 21.40
C THR A 734 36.32 11.73 20.71
N ALA A 735 36.44 11.34 19.45
CA ALA A 735 35.39 10.68 18.66
C ALA A 735 36.01 9.63 17.76
N THR A 736 35.26 8.58 17.44
CA THR A 736 35.76 7.44 16.65
C THR A 736 34.83 7.20 15.46
N THR A 737 35.42 6.93 14.29
CA THR A 737 34.75 6.37 13.12
C THR A 737 35.54 5.15 12.62
N HIS A 738 35.09 4.49 11.57
CA HIS A 738 35.79 3.33 11.06
C HIS A 738 36.13 3.49 9.58
N VAL A 739 37.26 2.94 9.22
CA VAL A 739 37.64 2.65 7.82
C VAL A 739 37.20 1.23 7.50
N ILE A 740 36.36 1.09 6.50
CA ILE A 740 35.81 -0.20 6.05
C ILE A 740 36.64 -0.64 4.83
N PHE A 741 37.30 -1.77 4.95
CA PHE A 741 37.94 -2.46 3.84
C PHE A 741 36.99 -3.58 3.38
N ASP A 742 36.63 -3.59 2.11
CA ASP A 742 35.68 -4.57 1.54
C ASP A 742 36.32 -5.35 0.38
N GLN A 743 35.75 -6.52 0.07
CA GLN A 743 36.22 -7.45 -0.97
C GLN A 743 37.69 -7.85 -0.81
N MET A 744 38.10 -8.04 0.43
CA MET A 744 39.49 -8.38 0.77
C MET A 744 39.80 -9.84 0.33
N GLN A 745 41.05 -10.06 -0.08
CA GLN A 745 41.59 -11.37 -0.42
C GLN A 745 42.66 -11.76 0.58
N VAL A 746 42.59 -12.98 1.06
CA VAL A 746 43.55 -13.54 2.01
C VAL A 746 45.00 -13.45 1.45
N GLY A 747 45.93 -13.01 2.27
CA GLY A 747 47.33 -12.81 1.92
C GLY A 747 47.66 -11.42 1.41
N ASN A 748 46.70 -10.54 1.25
CA ASN A 748 46.94 -9.18 0.77
C ASN A 748 47.00 -8.16 1.95
N THR A 749 47.70 -7.08 1.69
CA THR A 749 47.73 -5.91 2.56
C THR A 749 46.98 -4.76 1.88
N TYR A 750 46.13 -4.09 2.62
CA TYR A 750 45.32 -2.96 2.17
C TYR A 750 45.72 -1.71 2.92
N THR A 751 45.83 -0.59 2.21
CA THR A 751 46.21 0.70 2.82
C THR A 751 45.31 1.83 2.31
N CYS A 752 45.03 2.80 3.15
CA CYS A 752 44.48 4.08 2.76
C CYS A 752 45.01 5.20 3.64
N THR A 753 44.92 6.43 3.15
CA THR A 753 45.18 7.65 3.95
C THR A 753 43.85 8.32 4.21
N VAL A 754 43.58 8.64 5.47
CA VAL A 754 42.40 9.45 5.87
C VAL A 754 42.86 10.84 6.22
N ASN A 755 42.25 11.86 5.64
CA ASN A 755 42.66 13.25 5.79
C ASN A 755 41.55 14.07 6.47
N LEU A 756 41.91 15.03 7.30
CA LEU A 756 41.03 16.10 7.77
C LEU A 756 40.72 17.08 6.62
N SER A 757 39.53 17.68 6.69
CA SER A 757 39.18 18.81 5.80
C SER A 757 40.10 20.03 6.07
N ASP A 758 40.22 20.90 5.08
CA ASP A 758 40.96 22.18 5.26
C ASP A 758 40.39 23.04 6.40
N ALA A 759 39.07 22.98 6.60
CA ALA A 759 38.41 23.69 7.70
C ALA A 759 38.85 23.13 9.07
N ASP A 760 38.94 21.80 9.22
CA ASP A 760 39.39 21.18 10.45
C ASP A 760 40.90 21.41 10.71
N VAL A 761 41.70 21.40 9.66
CA VAL A 761 43.10 21.77 9.74
C VAL A 761 43.27 23.22 10.20
N ALA A 762 42.39 24.11 9.73
CA ALA A 762 42.38 25.52 10.12
C ALA A 762 42.02 25.75 11.61
N THR A 763 41.44 24.76 12.30
CA THR A 763 41.17 24.82 13.75
C THR A 763 42.40 24.71 14.64
N ALA A 764 43.60 24.62 14.07
CA ALA A 764 44.87 24.49 14.80
C ALA A 764 44.98 25.52 15.95
N ASN A 765 45.40 25.08 17.12
CA ASN A 765 45.72 25.89 18.26
C ASN A 765 47.25 25.93 18.51
N PRO A 766 47.93 27.02 18.18
CA PRO A 766 49.39 27.10 18.29
C PRO A 766 49.95 26.78 19.70
N GLY A 767 49.10 26.89 20.74
CA GLY A 767 49.48 26.62 22.11
C GLY A 767 49.50 25.14 22.52
N LEU A 768 48.95 24.23 21.67
CA LEU A 768 48.74 22.80 21.99
C LEU A 768 49.63 21.82 21.18
N GLY A 769 50.58 22.35 20.38
CA GLY A 769 51.44 21.53 19.52
C GLY A 769 50.81 21.17 18.19
N GLY A 770 51.54 20.48 17.33
CA GLY A 770 51.12 20.19 15.95
C GLY A 770 49.93 19.23 15.87
N GLN A 771 49.06 19.48 14.92
CA GLN A 771 47.97 18.52 14.55
C GLN A 771 48.54 17.36 13.72
N ILE A 772 47.97 16.20 13.92
CA ILE A 772 48.08 15.09 12.94
C ILE A 772 46.86 15.20 12.01
N THR A 773 47.11 15.77 10.84
CA THR A 773 46.05 16.12 9.87
C THR A 773 45.69 14.99 8.91
N SER A 774 46.50 13.92 8.92
CA SER A 774 46.23 12.68 8.17
C SER A 774 46.71 11.46 8.95
N THR A 775 46.04 10.34 8.74
CA THR A 775 46.46 9.05 9.28
C THR A 775 46.45 7.98 8.20
N THR A 776 47.51 7.15 8.19
CA THR A 776 47.57 5.98 7.30
C THR A 776 47.05 4.77 8.03
N VAL A 777 46.08 4.07 7.43
CA VAL A 777 45.51 2.83 7.98
C VAL A 777 45.95 1.66 7.09
N THR A 778 46.60 0.70 7.70
CA THR A 778 47.06 -0.52 7.02
C THR A 778 46.40 -1.73 7.66
N LEU A 779 45.83 -2.58 6.82
CA LEU A 779 45.16 -3.83 7.22
C LEU A 779 45.82 -5.01 6.48
N ASN A 780 46.44 -5.93 7.23
CA ASN A 780 46.97 -7.19 6.72
C ASN A 780 45.90 -8.27 6.88
N PHE A 781 45.37 -8.81 5.77
CA PHE A 781 44.38 -9.88 5.81
C PHE A 781 45.03 -11.23 5.59
N THR A 782 45.08 -12.02 6.65
CA THR A 782 45.89 -13.26 6.70
C THR A 782 44.99 -14.49 6.74
N GLU A 783 45.57 -15.66 6.41
CA GLU A 783 44.88 -16.93 6.56
C GLU A 783 44.80 -17.33 8.03
N GLY A 784 43.62 -17.67 8.51
CA GLY A 784 43.37 -18.12 9.86
C GLY A 784 43.47 -19.63 10.05
N GLU A 785 43.52 -20.08 11.30
CA GLU A 785 43.62 -21.51 11.62
C GLU A 785 42.20 -22.12 11.78
N TRP A 786 41.76 -22.77 10.69
CA TRP A 786 40.48 -23.48 10.65
C TRP A 786 40.67 -24.98 10.67
N VAL A 787 39.99 -25.67 11.58
CA VAL A 787 40.07 -27.16 11.68
C VAL A 787 38.76 -27.78 11.22
N SER A 788 38.80 -29.01 10.73
CA SER A 788 37.58 -29.71 10.32
C SER A 788 36.62 -29.93 11.50
N ALA A 789 35.36 -29.69 11.29
CA ALA A 789 34.27 -29.87 12.28
C ALA A 789 33.15 -30.79 11.73
N GLY A 790 33.45 -31.60 10.72
CA GLY A 790 32.51 -32.51 10.06
C GLY A 790 32.01 -31.99 8.72
N THR A 791 30.87 -32.47 8.31
CA THR A 791 30.19 -32.07 7.07
C THR A 791 28.71 -31.77 7.34
N CYS A 792 28.02 -31.13 6.42
CA CYS A 792 26.56 -30.95 6.47
C CYS A 792 25.91 -31.32 5.13
N THR A 793 24.64 -31.61 5.19
CA THR A 793 23.74 -31.51 4.03
C THR A 793 23.18 -30.11 4.02
N PHE A 794 23.46 -29.34 2.99
CA PHE A 794 23.02 -27.96 2.84
C PHE A 794 21.90 -27.89 1.81
N VAL A 795 20.82 -27.18 2.12
CA VAL A 795 19.62 -27.04 1.30
C VAL A 795 19.29 -25.56 1.16
N ASP A 796 19.09 -25.12 -0.06
CA ASP A 796 18.65 -23.76 -0.35
C ASP A 796 17.19 -23.77 -0.82
N TYR A 797 16.32 -23.12 -0.06
CA TYR A 797 14.89 -22.93 -0.33
C TYR A 797 14.58 -21.51 -0.82
N THR A 798 15.58 -20.65 -0.99
CA THR A 798 15.40 -19.21 -1.27
C THR A 798 14.67 -18.95 -2.57
N TRP A 799 14.92 -19.73 -3.59
CA TRP A 799 14.28 -19.66 -4.90
C TRP A 799 13.41 -20.91 -5.08
N ASN A 800 12.15 -20.82 -4.72
CA ASN A 800 11.19 -21.92 -4.81
C ASN A 800 11.02 -22.45 -6.25
N ASP A 801 12.00 -23.17 -6.75
CA ASP A 801 11.82 -24.11 -7.83
C ASP A 801 11.15 -25.40 -7.27
N PRO A 802 10.46 -26.22 -8.06
CA PRO A 802 9.58 -27.28 -7.56
C PRO A 802 10.20 -28.22 -6.51
N GLU A 803 11.52 -28.27 -6.43
CA GLU A 803 12.25 -28.91 -5.32
C GLU A 803 13.44 -28.04 -4.92
N PRO A 804 13.76 -27.93 -3.61
CA PRO A 804 14.87 -27.13 -3.14
C PRO A 804 16.20 -27.73 -3.62
N TYR A 805 17.14 -26.88 -3.96
CA TYR A 805 18.47 -27.30 -4.33
C TYR A 805 19.28 -27.75 -3.11
N SER A 806 19.99 -28.85 -3.19
CA SER A 806 20.77 -29.37 -2.06
C SER A 806 22.13 -29.95 -2.46
N ALA A 807 23.05 -29.91 -1.48
CA ALA A 807 24.34 -30.58 -1.59
C ALA A 807 24.65 -31.40 -0.33
N GLN A 808 25.23 -32.57 -0.49
CA GLN A 808 25.64 -33.43 0.63
C GLN A 808 27.15 -33.31 0.86
N ASN A 809 27.57 -33.63 2.08
CA ASN A 809 28.97 -33.62 2.48
C ASN A 809 29.69 -32.28 2.32
N VAL A 810 28.96 -31.16 2.45
CA VAL A 810 29.56 -29.82 2.41
C VAL A 810 30.43 -29.65 3.65
N PRO A 811 31.72 -29.30 3.52
CA PRO A 811 32.63 -29.23 4.68
C PRO A 811 32.20 -28.15 5.69
N VAL A 812 32.25 -28.47 6.97
CA VAL A 812 32.10 -27.53 8.08
C VAL A 812 33.45 -27.42 8.78
N LYS A 813 33.95 -26.22 8.95
CA LYS A 813 35.15 -25.91 9.67
C LYS A 813 34.88 -25.13 10.95
N LYS A 814 35.70 -25.34 11.97
CA LYS A 814 35.65 -24.59 13.24
C LYS A 814 36.90 -23.73 13.36
N ASN A 815 36.74 -22.50 13.78
CA ASN A 815 37.88 -21.70 14.22
C ASN A 815 38.49 -22.31 15.50
N LYS A 816 39.77 -22.51 15.53
CA LYS A 816 40.50 -23.21 16.62
C LYS A 816 40.38 -22.49 17.97
N GLY A 817 40.20 -21.19 17.98
CA GLY A 817 40.19 -20.37 19.18
C GLY A 817 38.79 -19.97 19.69
N SER A 818 37.68 -20.31 18.94
CA SER A 818 36.34 -19.82 19.24
C SER A 818 35.28 -20.88 19.03
N ASN A 819 34.01 -20.51 19.30
CA ASN A 819 32.85 -21.31 18.90
C ASN A 819 32.26 -20.86 17.54
N THR A 820 33.06 -20.23 16.70
CA THR A 820 32.69 -19.82 15.35
C THR A 820 32.95 -20.96 14.39
N TYR A 821 31.98 -21.18 13.52
CA TYR A 821 31.98 -22.22 12.49
C TYR A 821 31.69 -21.61 11.13
N ARG A 822 32.21 -22.22 10.06
CA ARG A 822 31.86 -21.88 8.68
C ARG A 822 31.49 -23.11 7.87
N ILE A 823 30.46 -22.99 7.03
CA ILE A 823 30.16 -23.94 5.99
C ILE A 823 30.91 -23.47 4.74
N VAL A 824 31.73 -24.34 4.18
CA VAL A 824 32.63 -23.94 3.10
C VAL A 824 31.91 -23.89 1.77
N SER A 825 31.84 -22.71 1.18
CA SER A 825 31.28 -22.48 -0.16
C SER A 825 29.92 -23.18 -0.41
N PRO A 826 28.92 -23.00 0.45
CA PRO A 826 27.70 -23.81 0.39
C PRO A 826 26.92 -23.60 -0.89
N LEU A 827 26.83 -22.37 -1.42
CA LEU A 827 26.13 -22.10 -2.67
C LEU A 827 26.90 -22.68 -3.87
N TYR A 828 28.22 -22.69 -3.86
CA TYR A 828 28.99 -23.37 -4.89
C TYR A 828 28.70 -24.86 -4.88
N ALA A 829 28.67 -25.50 -3.72
CA ALA A 829 28.36 -26.92 -3.59
C ALA A 829 26.95 -27.26 -4.12
N VAL A 830 25.98 -26.41 -3.91
CA VAL A 830 24.58 -26.57 -4.36
C VAL A 830 24.43 -26.33 -5.86
N TYR A 831 25.06 -25.28 -6.39
CA TYR A 831 24.76 -24.75 -7.72
C TYR A 831 25.81 -25.06 -8.78
N GLN A 832 26.95 -25.72 -8.42
CA GLN A 832 27.96 -26.12 -9.42
C GLN A 832 27.36 -27.03 -10.51
N GLY A 833 27.57 -26.66 -11.76
CA GLY A 833 26.98 -27.36 -12.91
C GLY A 833 25.53 -27.02 -13.23
N ILE A 834 24.87 -26.19 -12.41
CA ILE A 834 23.51 -25.69 -12.63
C ILE A 834 23.55 -24.27 -13.18
N ILE A 835 24.39 -23.43 -12.60
CA ILE A 835 24.57 -22.03 -13.02
C ILE A 835 26.02 -21.71 -13.36
N SER A 836 26.23 -20.62 -14.11
CA SER A 836 27.56 -20.08 -14.39
C SER A 836 28.02 -19.24 -13.18
N ASN A 837 29.19 -19.56 -12.62
CA ASN A 837 29.81 -18.82 -11.51
C ASN A 837 28.97 -18.73 -10.21
N PRO A 838 28.61 -19.86 -9.57
CA PRO A 838 27.99 -19.82 -8.26
C PRO A 838 28.95 -19.24 -7.21
N SER A 839 28.39 -18.57 -6.19
CA SER A 839 29.16 -17.96 -5.11
C SER A 839 30.06 -18.99 -4.41
N THR A 840 31.33 -18.66 -4.23
CA THR A 840 32.32 -19.47 -3.48
C THR A 840 32.51 -18.97 -2.04
N ALA A 841 31.73 -17.99 -1.59
CA ALA A 841 31.81 -17.47 -0.23
C ALA A 841 31.41 -18.53 0.81
N ASP A 842 32.10 -18.49 1.94
CA ASP A 842 31.79 -19.34 3.09
C ASP A 842 30.64 -18.68 3.89
N TRP A 843 29.82 -19.49 4.55
CA TRP A 843 28.80 -19.00 5.45
C TRP A 843 29.15 -19.26 6.91
N THR A 844 29.14 -18.22 7.75
CA THR A 844 29.67 -18.26 9.10
C THR A 844 28.58 -18.07 10.15
N PHE A 845 28.70 -18.80 11.28
CA PHE A 845 27.81 -18.71 12.43
C PHE A 845 28.53 -19.04 13.75
N THR A 846 27.97 -18.62 14.88
CA THR A 846 28.40 -19.02 16.21
C THR A 846 27.52 -20.15 16.74
N LEU A 847 28.11 -21.19 17.31
CA LEU A 847 27.41 -22.24 18.04
C LEU A 847 27.30 -21.87 19.52
N ASN A 848 26.06 -21.70 19.99
CA ASN A 848 25.77 -21.36 21.38
C ASN A 848 25.87 -22.57 22.32
N ALA A 849 26.00 -22.34 23.62
CA ALA A 849 26.12 -23.39 24.63
C ALA A 849 24.87 -24.30 24.72
N ASP A 850 23.72 -23.82 24.37
CA ASP A 850 22.45 -24.56 24.31
C ASP A 850 22.28 -25.37 23.02
N GLY A 851 23.27 -25.28 22.12
CA GLY A 851 23.26 -25.95 20.83
C GLY A 851 22.50 -25.26 19.74
N THR A 852 21.95 -24.07 19.97
CA THR A 852 21.44 -23.18 18.92
C THR A 852 22.58 -22.52 18.17
N ILE A 853 22.29 -21.89 17.01
CA ILE A 853 23.28 -21.10 16.29
C ILE A 853 22.84 -19.64 16.19
N THR A 854 23.86 -18.77 16.10
CA THR A 854 23.66 -17.36 15.83
C THR A 854 24.42 -17.05 14.52
N PRO A 855 23.70 -16.79 13.41
CA PRO A 855 24.30 -16.27 12.19
C PRO A 855 24.94 -14.91 12.44
N VAL A 856 25.90 -14.53 11.63
CA VAL A 856 26.50 -13.21 11.68
C VAL A 856 25.46 -12.17 11.24
N GLU A 857 25.28 -11.12 12.04
CA GLU A 857 24.42 -9.99 11.70
C GLU A 857 25.02 -9.16 10.57
N GLY A 858 24.15 -8.66 9.69
CA GLY A 858 24.53 -7.81 8.59
C GLY A 858 24.50 -8.48 7.22
N LEU A 859 25.27 -7.92 6.30
CA LEU A 859 25.37 -8.41 4.91
C LEU A 859 26.20 -9.70 4.86
N TRP A 860 25.68 -10.71 4.16
CA TRP A 860 26.41 -11.94 3.88
C TRP A 860 27.02 -11.90 2.47
N ASP A 861 28.20 -12.46 2.33
CA ASP A 861 28.90 -12.58 1.03
C ASP A 861 28.31 -13.66 0.11
N LEU A 862 27.25 -14.33 0.53
CA LEU A 862 26.51 -15.27 -0.32
C LEU A 862 25.78 -14.48 -1.41
N ASP A 863 26.24 -14.62 -2.64
CA ASP A 863 25.67 -13.97 -3.82
C ASP A 863 24.70 -14.92 -4.53
N TYR A 864 23.43 -14.51 -4.57
CA TYR A 864 22.34 -15.18 -5.26
C TYR A 864 22.00 -14.40 -6.54
N TRP A 865 22.83 -14.49 -7.58
CA TRP A 865 22.65 -13.78 -8.87
C TRP A 865 22.56 -12.25 -8.75
N GLY A 866 23.40 -11.66 -7.93
CA GLY A 866 23.39 -10.24 -7.65
C GLY A 866 22.50 -9.84 -6.46
N TYR A 867 21.76 -10.78 -5.85
CA TYR A 867 21.11 -10.60 -4.57
C TYR A 867 21.99 -11.11 -3.45
N ARG A 868 22.18 -10.33 -2.41
CA ARG A 868 22.94 -10.73 -1.22
C ARG A 868 22.02 -10.95 -0.01
N GLY A 869 22.36 -11.90 0.86
CA GLY A 869 21.59 -12.16 2.07
C GLY A 869 21.92 -11.16 3.17
N TYR A 870 20.88 -10.66 3.85
CA TYR A 870 21.01 -9.87 5.08
C TYR A 870 20.37 -10.61 6.24
N TYR A 871 21.10 -10.76 7.33
CA TYR A 871 20.57 -11.22 8.58
C TYR A 871 20.58 -10.06 9.60
N LEU A 872 19.40 -9.56 9.93
CA LEU A 872 19.19 -8.40 10.80
C LEU A 872 18.10 -8.74 11.83
N SER A 873 18.41 -9.63 12.77
CA SER A 873 17.44 -10.19 13.71
C SER A 873 16.83 -9.15 14.65
N ALA A 874 17.60 -8.12 15.02
CA ALA A 874 17.10 -7.03 15.86
C ALA A 874 16.12 -6.09 15.12
N THR A 875 16.35 -5.87 13.83
CA THR A 875 15.54 -4.95 13.00
C THR A 875 14.34 -5.64 12.36
N TYR A 876 14.52 -6.90 11.94
CA TYR A 876 13.52 -7.68 11.21
C TYR A 876 13.29 -9.07 11.83
N PRO A 877 12.88 -9.17 13.12
CA PRO A 877 12.79 -10.46 13.82
C PRO A 877 11.75 -11.43 13.24
N SER A 878 10.82 -10.94 12.45
CA SER A 878 9.85 -11.78 11.74
C SER A 878 10.36 -12.39 10.45
N TYR A 879 11.51 -11.93 9.95
CA TYR A 879 12.14 -12.39 8.72
C TYR A 879 13.52 -13.00 8.95
N CYS A 880 14.22 -12.57 9.99
CA CYS A 880 15.58 -13.01 10.31
C CYS A 880 15.57 -13.77 11.65
N TYR A 881 15.47 -15.09 11.55
CA TYR A 881 15.44 -15.98 12.73
C TYR A 881 15.96 -17.36 12.37
N VAL A 882 16.28 -18.13 13.37
CA VAL A 882 16.74 -19.52 13.22
C VAL A 882 15.79 -20.45 13.97
N THR A 883 15.44 -21.57 13.34
CA THR A 883 14.77 -22.68 14.01
C THR A 883 15.68 -23.91 14.01
N ARG A 884 15.45 -24.85 14.93
CA ARG A 884 16.28 -26.05 15.05
C ARG A 884 15.39 -27.26 15.32
N ASP A 885 15.63 -28.33 14.56
CA ASP A 885 15.12 -29.67 14.82
C ASP A 885 16.26 -30.68 14.82
N GLY A 886 16.61 -31.20 15.98
CA GLY A 886 17.75 -32.13 16.16
C GLY A 886 19.09 -31.49 15.73
N ASN A 887 19.67 -31.98 14.64
CA ASN A 887 20.89 -31.44 14.04
C ASN A 887 20.63 -30.60 12.79
N THR A 888 19.39 -30.34 12.46
CA THR A 888 18.97 -29.48 11.34
C THR A 888 18.69 -28.08 11.85
N TYR A 889 19.22 -27.10 11.14
CA TYR A 889 19.04 -25.68 11.41
C TYR A 889 18.44 -25.04 10.17
N ASP A 890 17.30 -24.37 10.36
CA ASP A 890 16.65 -23.54 9.34
C ASP A 890 16.94 -22.08 9.62
N VAL A 891 17.48 -21.39 8.65
CA VAL A 891 17.88 -19.98 8.77
C VAL A 891 17.09 -19.15 7.77
N TYR A 892 16.33 -18.21 8.31
CA TYR A 892 15.54 -17.25 7.55
C TYR A 892 16.24 -15.90 7.54
N PHE A 893 16.32 -15.27 6.38
CA PHE A 893 17.04 -14.01 6.17
C PHE A 893 16.36 -13.17 5.08
N ILE A 894 16.87 -11.98 4.76
CA ILE A 894 16.32 -11.10 3.75
C ILE A 894 17.30 -11.00 2.58
N LEU A 895 16.79 -11.06 1.36
CA LEU A 895 17.56 -10.77 0.16
C LEU A 895 17.54 -9.25 -0.12
N ASN A 896 18.68 -8.75 -0.54
CA ASN A 896 18.90 -7.37 -0.94
C ASN A 896 19.62 -7.29 -2.28
N GLN A 897 19.19 -6.36 -3.12
CA GLN A 897 19.86 -5.99 -4.36
C GLN A 897 20.05 -4.48 -4.37
N ASP A 898 21.29 -4.02 -4.57
CA ASP A 898 21.65 -2.60 -4.70
C ASP A 898 21.12 -1.70 -3.56
N GLY A 899 21.10 -2.21 -2.32
CA GLY A 899 20.62 -1.49 -1.15
C GLY A 899 19.10 -1.55 -0.93
N GLN A 900 18.34 -2.21 -1.80
CA GLN A 900 16.91 -2.42 -1.66
C GLN A 900 16.61 -3.83 -1.16
N LEU A 901 15.77 -3.93 -0.10
CA LEU A 901 15.27 -5.21 0.38
C LEU A 901 14.28 -5.81 -0.63
N TYR A 902 14.48 -7.08 -0.99
CA TYR A 902 13.71 -7.73 -2.05
C TYR A 902 12.68 -8.74 -1.51
N GLN A 903 13.14 -9.84 -0.94
CA GLN A 903 12.25 -10.89 -0.40
C GLN A 903 12.96 -11.67 0.73
N GLY A 904 12.21 -12.54 1.44
CA GLY A 904 12.79 -13.48 2.40
C GLY A 904 13.58 -14.56 1.70
N GLY A 905 14.74 -14.94 2.26
CA GLY A 905 15.51 -16.10 1.89
C GLY A 905 15.38 -17.18 2.96
N HIS A 906 15.55 -18.44 2.57
CA HIS A 906 15.55 -19.58 3.48
C HIS A 906 16.60 -20.62 3.09
N ILE A 907 17.50 -20.91 4.00
CA ILE A 907 18.47 -22.02 3.88
C ILE A 907 18.30 -22.98 5.06
N ALA A 908 18.57 -24.22 4.86
CA ALA A 908 18.67 -25.20 5.94
C ALA A 908 19.96 -26.01 5.81
N PHE A 909 20.49 -26.46 6.95
CA PHE A 909 21.56 -27.42 6.93
C PHE A 909 21.42 -28.45 8.05
N THR A 910 21.67 -29.69 7.71
CA THR A 910 21.73 -30.80 8.68
C THR A 910 23.21 -31.11 8.94
N TRP A 911 23.67 -30.88 10.15
CA TRP A 911 25.06 -30.99 10.52
C TRP A 911 25.43 -32.42 10.98
N ASN A 912 26.34 -33.04 10.27
CA ASN A 912 26.90 -34.32 10.59
C ASN A 912 28.28 -34.08 11.31
N ARG A 913 28.21 -33.96 12.65
CA ARG A 913 29.37 -33.68 13.49
C ARG A 913 30.37 -34.84 13.57
#